data_b4265af24e6f0b7edab52332b5e96908
#
_entry.id   b4265af24e6f0b7edab52332b5e96908
#
_cell.length_a   1.000
_cell.length_b   1.000
_cell.length_c   1.000
_cell.angle_alpha   90.00
_cell.angle_beta   90.00
_cell.angle_gamma   90.00
#
_symmetry.space_group_name_H-M   'P 1'
#
loop_
_entity.id
_entity.type
_entity.pdbx_description
1 polymer ?
#
loop_
_entity_poly.entity_id
_entity_poly.type
_entity_poly.pdbx_seq_one_letter_code
_entity_poly.pdbx_strand_id
1 'polypeptide(L)'
;DGKSIKNKFRTKDLRNTHPFVTKMDEEDFSKGLAGRNIALWQSHGRYFEEKTDRWEWQRAPMFQTVEDMYTQSYVLPFLIPMLENAGAYVMTPRERDPQTNEVISDNDPAFEDGRGEGVRIEGRYSETGTWSDAGIGFADARATYSLLENPFQMGTARQAECRKNHREKAAEARWTPEIPERGEYSVYISYKSLPHSTPCAHYTVRHLGGESEFIVNQKMGGGTWIYIGTFEFDKGSEGCVILDNSVPKGYNVTRDAVITADAVRFGGGMGKIARGLKDQPVNEYTTSGMPSFTEGALYWMQWAGADSTILSKYDNDYTSDYGNRGAWVGWMSGGSRTNPKAEGLNIPIDLSFAFHTDAGTTPNDSIIGTLSIYTLLCDGSDKFANGEDRLQQRMYADFVQTEIVNDIRKEFNPEWSRRGLWDRSYSESRTATVPAMLLELLSHQNFADMKFGLDPSFRFTVSRAVYKGMLKYLSARYGCEYAVQPLPVNSFATSFTGSKSVRLRWKATVDSLEATAVPTGYILQTRIDDGAFDNGRVLDGCKVSGNEISTKVSIVPGHIYSYRVTAFNKGGKSFPSETLSVGVPESGNGKNVLVVNNFTRVSAPAWFDTNEYAGFDASLDAGVPYVKEINFIGPQYQFRRSLPWLDDDNPGFGAAWTNEAGKVFAGNTFDYCGIHGKALMAAGYAFHSSSGGVLRRQDLG
;
A
#
# COMPACT_ATOMS: atom_id res chain seq x y z
N ASP A 1 -31.41 -4.31 23.91
CA ASP A 1 -30.54 -5.16 24.72
C ASP A 1 -29.18 -5.35 24.00
N GLY A 2 -28.23 -4.45 24.28
CA GLY A 2 -26.92 -4.43 23.60
C GLY A 2 -26.08 -5.72 23.79
N LYS A 3 -26.37 -6.53 24.79
CA LYS A 3 -25.70 -7.82 24.97
C LYS A 3 -26.22 -8.88 23.98
N SER A 4 -27.48 -8.87 23.67
CA SER A 4 -28.10 -9.81 22.72
C SER A 4 -27.59 -9.57 21.30
N ILE A 5 -27.47 -8.32 20.88
CA ILE A 5 -26.95 -7.95 19.56
C ILE A 5 -25.48 -8.36 19.40
N LYS A 6 -24.64 -8.08 20.39
CA LYS A 6 -23.21 -8.44 20.36
C LYS A 6 -22.96 -9.93 20.15
N ASN A 7 -23.77 -10.79 20.80
CA ASN A 7 -23.63 -12.25 20.66
C ASN A 7 -24.14 -12.77 19.30
N LYS A 8 -25.15 -12.14 18.70
CA LYS A 8 -25.71 -12.55 17.40
C LYS A 8 -24.73 -12.35 16.23
N PHE A 9 -23.81 -11.39 16.34
CA PHE A 9 -22.87 -11.03 15.27
C PHE A 9 -21.45 -11.56 15.49
N ARG A 10 -21.20 -12.27 16.59
CA ARG A 10 -19.92 -12.93 16.79
C ARG A 10 -19.79 -14.15 15.90
N THR A 11 -18.70 -14.17 15.14
CA THR A 11 -18.28 -15.31 14.34
C THR A 11 -17.06 -15.97 14.99
N LYS A 12 -16.95 -17.28 14.89
CA LYS A 12 -15.78 -18.00 15.36
C LYS A 12 -14.55 -17.51 14.59
N ASP A 13 -13.50 -17.14 15.30
CA ASP A 13 -12.22 -16.83 14.69
C ASP A 13 -11.58 -18.11 14.16
N LEU A 14 -11.59 -18.24 12.84
CA LEU A 14 -11.03 -19.38 12.12
C LEU A 14 -9.79 -18.94 11.33
N ARG A 15 -8.95 -18.07 11.93
CA ARG A 15 -7.68 -17.73 11.31
C ARG A 15 -6.94 -19.01 10.90
N ASN A 16 -6.41 -19.00 9.69
CA ASN A 16 -5.67 -20.14 9.19
C ASN A 16 -4.40 -20.32 10.03
N THR A 17 -4.09 -21.56 10.40
CA THR A 17 -2.81 -21.90 11.07
C THR A 17 -1.61 -21.59 10.17
N HIS A 18 -1.84 -21.48 8.86
CA HIS A 18 -0.87 -21.07 7.86
C HIS A 18 -1.45 -19.84 7.13
N PRO A 19 -1.10 -18.60 7.55
CA PRO A 19 -1.49 -17.39 6.86
C PRO A 19 -1.10 -17.41 5.37
N PHE A 20 -1.70 -16.51 4.58
CA PHE A 20 -1.43 -16.45 3.15
C PHE A 20 0.03 -16.07 2.87
N VAL A 21 0.45 -14.94 3.37
CA VAL A 21 1.85 -14.46 3.33
C VAL A 21 2.25 -14.05 4.74
N THR A 22 3.43 -14.46 5.18
CA THR A 22 4.01 -14.09 6.48
C THR A 22 5.45 -13.67 6.29
N LYS A 23 5.83 -12.49 6.76
CA LYS A 23 7.23 -12.07 6.87
C LYS A 23 7.86 -12.74 8.10
N MET A 24 9.02 -13.39 7.94
CA MET A 24 9.56 -14.25 8.98
C MET A 24 10.10 -13.52 10.23
N ASP A 25 10.71 -12.37 10.04
CA ASP A 25 11.34 -11.58 11.11
C ASP A 25 10.39 -10.51 11.68
N GLU A 26 9.08 -10.71 11.59
CA GLU A 26 8.11 -9.75 12.10
C GLU A 26 7.71 -10.05 13.54
N GLU A 27 7.51 -8.98 14.34
CA GLU A 27 7.02 -9.05 15.70
C GLU A 27 5.60 -9.66 15.79
N ASP A 28 5.26 -10.21 16.96
CA ASP A 28 3.91 -10.74 17.22
C ASP A 28 2.87 -9.61 17.37
N PHE A 29 2.07 -9.38 16.33
CA PHE A 29 0.94 -8.45 16.34
C PHE A 29 -0.38 -9.15 16.68
N SER A 30 -0.38 -9.97 17.72
CA SER A 30 -1.53 -10.79 18.14
C SER A 30 -2.80 -9.99 18.49
N LYS A 31 -2.67 -8.71 18.87
CA LYS A 31 -3.78 -7.78 19.08
C LYS A 31 -4.02 -6.82 17.89
N GLY A 32 -3.28 -7.00 16.80
CA GLY A 32 -3.45 -6.29 15.54
C GLY A 32 -4.29 -7.10 14.54
N LEU A 33 -3.84 -7.05 13.30
CA LEU A 33 -4.49 -7.69 12.16
C LEU A 33 -3.72 -8.92 11.63
N ALA A 34 -2.78 -9.47 12.41
CA ALA A 34 -2.00 -10.64 12.01
C ALA A 34 -2.90 -11.79 11.56
N GLY A 35 -2.60 -12.33 10.36
CA GLY A 35 -3.35 -13.41 9.73
C GLY A 35 -4.73 -13.01 9.17
N ARG A 36 -5.03 -11.70 9.05
CA ARG A 36 -6.21 -11.17 8.36
C ARG A 36 -5.87 -10.83 6.91
N ASN A 37 -6.81 -11.10 6.02
CA ASN A 37 -6.73 -10.76 4.61
C ASN A 37 -7.78 -9.70 4.29
N ILE A 38 -7.35 -8.56 3.76
CA ILE A 38 -8.19 -7.40 3.49
C ILE A 38 -8.12 -7.08 2.00
N ALA A 39 -9.28 -7.00 1.34
CA ALA A 39 -9.39 -6.48 -0.01
C ALA A 39 -9.81 -5.01 0.05
N LEU A 40 -9.09 -4.13 -0.60
CA LEU A 40 -9.47 -2.71 -0.66
C LEU A 40 -9.06 -2.08 -1.99
N TRP A 41 -9.69 -0.97 -2.32
CA TRP A 41 -9.34 -0.18 -3.51
C TRP A 41 -9.58 1.31 -3.32
N GLN A 42 -8.79 2.06 -4.04
CA GLN A 42 -8.80 3.50 -4.11
C GLN A 42 -9.65 3.97 -5.29
N SER A 43 -10.96 4.09 -5.09
CA SER A 43 -11.92 4.64 -6.06
C SER A 43 -11.76 4.12 -7.51
N HIS A 44 -11.81 5.02 -8.45
CA HIS A 44 -11.77 4.81 -9.89
C HIS A 44 -10.33 4.92 -10.45
N GLY A 45 -10.20 4.84 -11.78
CA GLY A 45 -8.96 5.06 -12.52
C GLY A 45 -9.27 5.37 -13.97
N ARG A 46 -8.24 5.61 -14.79
CA ARG A 46 -8.45 5.80 -16.22
C ARG A 46 -9.10 4.57 -16.83
N TYR A 47 -10.00 4.80 -17.77
CA TYR A 47 -10.69 3.75 -18.52
C TYR A 47 -10.77 4.12 -19.99
N PHE A 48 -11.06 3.13 -20.85
CA PHE A 48 -11.34 3.37 -22.25
C PHE A 48 -12.83 3.63 -22.46
N GLU A 49 -13.16 4.81 -22.99
CA GLU A 49 -14.53 5.18 -23.33
C GLU A 49 -14.81 4.91 -24.81
N GLU A 50 -15.62 3.90 -25.09
CA GLU A 50 -15.96 3.47 -26.47
C GLU A 50 -16.67 4.59 -27.29
N LYS A 51 -17.45 5.46 -26.64
CA LYS A 51 -18.20 6.51 -27.34
C LYS A 51 -17.31 7.62 -27.89
N THR A 52 -16.19 7.88 -27.26
CA THR A 52 -15.23 8.93 -27.62
C THR A 52 -13.96 8.37 -28.24
N ASP A 53 -13.81 7.03 -28.26
CA ASP A 53 -12.61 6.30 -28.75
C ASP A 53 -11.33 6.78 -28.08
N ARG A 54 -11.33 6.92 -26.75
CA ARG A 54 -10.16 7.41 -26.03
C ARG A 54 -10.12 6.97 -24.56
N TRP A 55 -8.94 7.05 -23.97
CA TRP A 55 -8.72 6.85 -22.55
C TRP A 55 -9.05 8.11 -21.77
N GLU A 56 -9.95 8.01 -20.78
CA GLU A 56 -10.47 9.12 -20.00
C GLU A 56 -10.41 8.85 -18.49
N TRP A 57 -10.52 9.90 -17.67
CA TRP A 57 -10.81 9.76 -16.26
C TRP A 57 -12.30 9.46 -16.07
N GLN A 58 -12.64 8.67 -15.05
CA GLN A 58 -14.04 8.43 -14.71
C GLN A 58 -14.71 9.66 -14.07
N ARG A 59 -13.92 10.57 -13.56
CA ARG A 59 -14.40 11.81 -12.92
C ARG A 59 -13.71 13.03 -13.49
N ALA A 60 -14.41 14.16 -13.38
CA ALA A 60 -13.88 15.43 -13.85
C ALA A 60 -12.76 15.95 -12.94
N PRO A 61 -11.65 16.45 -13.51
CA PRO A 61 -10.59 17.13 -12.78
C PRO A 61 -11.07 18.38 -12.07
N MET A 62 -10.72 18.56 -10.79
CA MET A 62 -10.97 19.78 -10.04
C MET A 62 -9.99 19.91 -8.86
N PHE A 63 -9.63 21.12 -8.47
CA PHE A 63 -8.74 21.42 -7.35
C PHE A 63 -7.39 20.71 -7.44
N GLN A 64 -6.77 20.73 -8.64
CA GLN A 64 -5.45 20.17 -8.95
C GLN A 64 -5.39 18.63 -8.90
N THR A 65 -6.53 17.96 -8.81
CA THR A 65 -6.63 16.50 -8.72
C THR A 65 -7.85 15.96 -9.47
N VAL A 66 -8.03 14.67 -9.45
CA VAL A 66 -9.21 13.94 -9.92
C VAL A 66 -9.49 12.83 -8.94
N GLU A 67 -10.75 12.45 -8.71
CA GLU A 67 -11.10 11.41 -7.74
C GLU A 67 -10.30 10.12 -7.96
N ASP A 68 -10.13 9.74 -9.23
CA ASP A 68 -9.38 8.56 -9.70
C ASP A 68 -7.94 8.47 -9.14
N MET A 69 -7.35 9.61 -8.85
CA MET A 69 -6.00 9.73 -8.28
C MET A 69 -6.02 10.20 -6.82
N TYR A 70 -7.00 11.02 -6.46
CA TYR A 70 -7.06 11.67 -5.16
C TYR A 70 -7.14 10.67 -4.01
N THR A 71 -7.99 9.65 -4.13
CA THR A 71 -8.15 8.62 -3.08
C THR A 71 -6.89 7.80 -2.88
N GLN A 72 -6.02 7.67 -3.90
CA GLN A 72 -4.72 7.01 -3.78
C GLN A 72 -3.81 7.69 -2.76
N SER A 73 -3.93 9.02 -2.60
CA SER A 73 -3.12 9.78 -1.65
C SER A 73 -3.44 9.52 -0.18
N TYR A 74 -4.53 8.83 0.11
CA TYR A 74 -4.87 8.27 1.42
C TYR A 74 -4.45 6.82 1.53
N VAL A 75 -4.76 6.04 0.48
CA VAL A 75 -4.67 4.59 0.51
C VAL A 75 -3.23 4.12 0.42
N LEU A 76 -2.47 4.59 -0.58
CA LEU A 76 -1.12 4.08 -0.84
C LEU A 76 -0.08 4.54 0.19
N PRO A 77 0.01 5.83 0.58
CA PRO A 77 1.03 6.26 1.55
C PRO A 77 0.65 6.00 3.01
N PHE A 78 -0.63 5.80 3.33
CA PHE A 78 -1.07 5.74 4.71
C PHE A 78 -1.88 4.49 5.06
N LEU A 79 -3.04 4.26 4.44
CA LEU A 79 -3.96 3.20 4.88
C LEU A 79 -3.37 1.81 4.71
N ILE A 80 -2.86 1.47 3.53
CA ILE A 80 -2.24 0.17 3.27
C ILE A 80 -1.06 -0.06 4.22
N PRO A 81 -0.08 0.86 4.34
CA PRO A 81 1.00 0.70 5.31
C PRO A 81 0.53 0.53 6.77
N MET A 82 -0.54 1.22 7.20
CA MET A 82 -1.08 1.04 8.54
C MET A 82 -1.67 -0.35 8.76
N LEU A 83 -2.40 -0.88 7.77
CA LEU A 83 -2.97 -2.22 7.83
C LEU A 83 -1.88 -3.30 7.84
N GLU A 84 -0.87 -3.16 6.97
CA GLU A 84 0.26 -4.08 6.88
C GLU A 84 1.17 -3.99 8.11
N ASN A 85 1.41 -2.80 8.65
CA ASN A 85 2.11 -2.60 9.92
C ASN A 85 1.39 -3.21 11.12
N ALA A 86 0.08 -3.46 11.02
CA ALA A 86 -0.69 -4.21 12.02
C ALA A 86 -0.75 -5.72 11.73
N GLY A 87 -0.06 -6.20 10.69
CA GLY A 87 0.04 -7.61 10.33
C GLY A 87 -1.01 -8.12 9.34
N ALA A 88 -1.84 -7.26 8.73
CA ALA A 88 -2.75 -7.67 7.68
C ALA A 88 -2.02 -7.96 6.37
N TYR A 89 -2.56 -8.89 5.58
CA TYR A 89 -2.24 -9.00 4.16
C TYR A 89 -3.27 -8.21 3.35
N VAL A 90 -2.81 -7.21 2.60
CA VAL A 90 -3.69 -6.29 1.85
C VAL A 90 -3.61 -6.56 0.35
N MET A 91 -4.78 -6.75 -0.27
CA MET A 91 -4.94 -6.98 -1.70
C MET A 91 -5.72 -5.83 -2.33
N THR A 92 -5.32 -5.41 -3.51
CA THR A 92 -6.01 -4.36 -4.27
C THR A 92 -6.16 -4.76 -5.74
N PRO A 93 -7.33 -4.52 -6.38
CA PRO A 93 -7.53 -4.74 -7.80
C PRO A 93 -7.01 -3.58 -8.66
N ARG A 94 -6.16 -2.74 -8.13
CA ARG A 94 -5.43 -1.69 -8.87
C ARG A 94 -3.95 -1.77 -8.53
N GLU A 95 -3.10 -1.34 -9.47
CA GLU A 95 -1.66 -1.27 -9.19
C GLU A 95 -1.38 -0.32 -8.01
N ARG A 96 -0.60 -0.80 -7.05
CA ARG A 96 -0.23 -0.06 -5.84
C ARG A 96 1.14 0.61 -5.93
N ASP A 97 1.96 0.22 -6.90
CA ASP A 97 3.31 0.75 -7.07
C ASP A 97 3.32 1.90 -8.08
N PRO A 98 3.69 3.13 -7.66
CA PRO A 98 3.85 4.25 -8.57
C PRO A 98 5.16 4.21 -9.39
N GLN A 99 6.00 3.17 -9.23
CA GLN A 99 7.19 2.96 -10.05
C GLN A 99 6.79 2.69 -11.50
N THR A 100 7.30 3.50 -12.43
CA THR A 100 6.98 3.39 -13.86
C THR A 100 7.83 2.35 -14.60
N ASN A 101 8.96 1.96 -14.00
CA ASN A 101 9.73 0.83 -14.48
C ASN A 101 9.10 -0.49 -14.03
N GLU A 102 9.16 -1.50 -14.88
CA GLU A 102 8.77 -2.86 -14.57
C GLU A 102 9.81 -3.82 -15.12
N VAL A 103 10.21 -4.78 -14.31
CA VAL A 103 11.09 -5.87 -14.72
C VAL A 103 10.41 -7.18 -14.40
N ILE A 104 10.27 -8.06 -15.39
CA ILE A 104 9.72 -9.40 -15.21
C ILE A 104 10.83 -10.42 -15.42
N SER A 105 10.91 -11.38 -14.51
CA SER A 105 11.76 -12.56 -14.61
C SER A 105 10.85 -13.79 -14.58
N ASP A 106 10.93 -14.63 -15.59
CA ASP A 106 10.01 -15.75 -15.82
C ASP A 106 10.78 -17.02 -16.23
N ASN A 107 10.21 -18.19 -15.97
CA ASN A 107 10.77 -19.46 -16.42
C ASN A 107 10.55 -19.71 -17.92
N ASP A 108 9.58 -19.06 -18.54
CA ASP A 108 9.39 -19.09 -19.99
C ASP A 108 10.24 -18.02 -20.68
N PRO A 109 10.71 -18.28 -21.91
CA PRO A 109 11.47 -17.28 -22.65
C PRO A 109 10.61 -16.04 -22.88
N ALA A 110 11.29 -14.91 -22.81
CA ALA A 110 10.69 -13.65 -23.09
C ALA A 110 10.17 -13.55 -24.53
N PHE A 111 9.12 -12.79 -24.69
CA PHE A 111 8.50 -12.51 -25.96
C PHE A 111 9.41 -11.64 -26.86
N GLU A 112 9.70 -12.11 -28.06
CA GLU A 112 10.35 -11.34 -29.14
C GLU A 112 9.27 -10.80 -30.08
N ASP A 113 8.84 -9.57 -29.85
CA ASP A 113 7.97 -8.87 -30.78
C ASP A 113 8.84 -7.94 -31.64
N GLY A 114 8.85 -8.16 -32.93
CA GLY A 114 9.58 -7.31 -33.89
C GLY A 114 9.04 -5.88 -34.02
N ARG A 115 8.23 -5.38 -33.10
CA ARG A 115 7.65 -4.04 -33.06
C ARG A 115 8.48 -3.06 -32.21
N GLY A 116 9.71 -3.09 -32.32
CA GLY A 116 10.85 -2.25 -32.01
C GLY A 116 10.77 -0.93 -31.25
N GLU A 117 9.77 -0.60 -30.45
CA GLU A 117 9.66 0.68 -29.73
C GLU A 117 9.33 0.54 -28.23
N GLY A 118 9.86 -0.40 -27.55
CA GLY A 118 9.85 -0.44 -26.11
C GLY A 118 11.11 -1.16 -25.64
N VAL A 119 11.93 -0.51 -24.80
CA VAL A 119 13.00 -1.22 -24.13
C VAL A 119 12.35 -2.17 -23.14
N ARG A 120 12.19 -3.43 -23.56
CA ARG A 120 11.78 -4.48 -22.65
C ARG A 120 12.93 -4.76 -21.70
N ILE A 121 12.66 -4.64 -20.41
CA ILE A 121 13.63 -4.94 -19.35
C ILE A 121 13.31 -6.34 -18.87
N GLU A 122 14.24 -7.27 -19.08
CA GLU A 122 14.08 -8.66 -18.71
C GLU A 122 14.94 -9.02 -17.52
N GLY A 123 14.37 -9.86 -16.67
CA GLY A 123 15.14 -10.56 -15.65
C GLY A 123 15.58 -11.95 -16.15
N ARG A 124 16.46 -12.57 -15.40
CA ARG A 124 16.93 -13.94 -15.65
C ARG A 124 16.30 -14.89 -14.64
N TYR A 125 15.85 -16.04 -15.15
CA TYR A 125 15.43 -17.17 -14.33
C TYR A 125 16.48 -18.28 -14.33
N SER A 126 16.65 -18.98 -13.23
CA SER A 126 17.53 -20.14 -13.14
C SER A 126 17.05 -21.13 -12.07
N GLU A 127 17.30 -22.42 -12.32
CA GLU A 127 17.00 -23.52 -11.40
C GLU A 127 18.25 -24.27 -10.98
N THR A 128 18.27 -24.73 -9.73
CA THR A 128 19.17 -25.78 -9.25
C THR A 128 18.37 -26.90 -8.61
N GLY A 129 18.94 -28.11 -8.60
CA GLY A 129 18.22 -29.28 -8.09
C GLY A 129 17.33 -29.96 -9.12
N THR A 130 16.21 -30.55 -8.70
CA THR A 130 15.31 -31.30 -9.58
C THR A 130 13.96 -30.60 -9.64
N TRP A 131 13.62 -30.12 -10.82
CA TRP A 131 12.35 -29.48 -11.14
C TRP A 131 11.63 -30.25 -12.24
N SER A 132 10.31 -30.15 -12.27
CA SER A 132 9.45 -30.70 -13.31
C SER A 132 8.37 -29.68 -13.70
N ASP A 133 7.69 -29.96 -14.79
CA ASP A 133 6.56 -29.19 -15.25
C ASP A 133 5.41 -29.24 -14.24
N ALA A 134 4.80 -28.08 -13.93
CA ALA A 134 3.59 -27.95 -13.12
C ALA A 134 2.35 -27.58 -13.98
N GLY A 135 2.50 -27.49 -15.29
CA GLY A 135 1.46 -27.14 -16.26
C GLY A 135 1.35 -25.65 -16.54
N ILE A 136 0.21 -25.18 -16.98
CA ILE A 136 -0.02 -23.80 -17.44
C ILE A 136 0.33 -22.79 -16.34
N GLY A 137 1.05 -21.72 -16.72
CA GLY A 137 1.49 -20.61 -15.89
C GLY A 137 1.48 -19.29 -16.63
N PHE A 138 2.21 -18.33 -16.10
CA PHE A 138 2.42 -17.01 -16.68
C PHE A 138 3.41 -17.07 -17.85
N ALA A 139 3.22 -16.20 -18.83
CA ALA A 139 4.28 -15.72 -19.72
C ALA A 139 4.00 -14.28 -20.14
N ASP A 140 5.03 -13.45 -20.15
CA ASP A 140 4.97 -12.12 -20.76
C ASP A 140 5.12 -12.27 -22.29
N ALA A 141 4.08 -12.82 -22.90
CA ALA A 141 4.09 -13.28 -24.28
C ALA A 141 3.73 -12.19 -25.31
N ARG A 142 3.36 -10.98 -24.86
CA ARG A 142 2.92 -9.88 -25.72
C ARG A 142 3.38 -8.52 -25.18
N ALA A 143 3.64 -7.58 -26.09
CA ALA A 143 3.89 -6.19 -25.72
C ALA A 143 2.63 -5.52 -25.11
N THR A 144 1.45 -5.88 -25.64
CA THR A 144 0.15 -5.42 -25.17
C THR A 144 -0.86 -6.58 -25.20
N TYR A 145 -1.85 -6.53 -24.32
CA TYR A 145 -2.90 -7.53 -24.18
C TYR A 145 -4.25 -6.92 -24.55
N SER A 146 -4.97 -7.55 -25.46
CA SER A 146 -6.34 -7.19 -25.83
C SER A 146 -7.34 -7.74 -24.81
N LEU A 147 -8.62 -7.39 -24.97
CA LEU A 147 -9.68 -7.85 -24.07
C LEU A 147 -9.68 -9.39 -23.93
N LEU A 148 -9.73 -9.85 -22.68
CA LEU A 148 -9.76 -11.25 -22.25
C LEU A 148 -8.46 -12.05 -22.47
N GLU A 149 -7.43 -11.48 -23.05
CA GLU A 149 -6.13 -12.14 -23.07
C GLU A 149 -5.56 -12.22 -21.66
N ASN A 150 -5.20 -13.43 -21.24
CA ASN A 150 -4.75 -13.70 -19.87
C ASN A 150 -3.30 -14.19 -19.88
N PRO A 151 -2.34 -13.41 -19.40
CA PRO A 151 -0.92 -13.79 -19.40
C PRO A 151 -0.64 -15.05 -18.56
N PHE A 152 -1.45 -15.36 -17.55
CA PHE A 152 -1.31 -16.56 -16.71
C PHE A 152 -1.78 -17.86 -17.38
N GLN A 153 -2.17 -17.79 -18.64
CA GLN A 153 -2.53 -18.93 -19.47
C GLN A 153 -1.64 -19.08 -20.71
N MET A 154 -0.57 -18.28 -20.81
CA MET A 154 0.29 -18.22 -21.99
C MET A 154 1.65 -18.91 -21.82
N GLY A 155 2.00 -19.28 -20.58
CA GLY A 155 3.26 -19.91 -20.22
C GLY A 155 3.08 -21.18 -19.43
N THR A 156 4.15 -21.54 -18.70
CA THR A 156 4.26 -22.75 -17.89
C THR A 156 4.71 -22.43 -16.48
N ALA A 157 4.39 -23.30 -15.53
CA ALA A 157 4.92 -23.23 -14.17
C ALA A 157 5.80 -24.44 -13.86
N ARG A 158 6.68 -24.33 -12.89
CA ARG A 158 7.62 -25.35 -12.45
C ARG A 158 7.27 -25.86 -11.07
N GLN A 159 7.66 -27.09 -10.71
CA GLN A 159 7.49 -27.64 -9.37
C GLN A 159 8.69 -28.46 -8.90
N ALA A 160 8.92 -28.47 -7.59
CA ALA A 160 9.91 -29.31 -6.94
C ALA A 160 9.35 -29.88 -5.62
N GLU A 161 9.77 -31.10 -5.26
CA GLU A 161 9.37 -31.72 -3.98
C GLU A 161 9.95 -30.94 -2.78
N CYS A 162 9.15 -30.78 -1.72
CA CYS A 162 9.61 -30.18 -0.47
C CYS A 162 10.67 -31.03 0.21
N ARG A 163 11.77 -30.41 0.61
CA ARG A 163 12.87 -31.05 1.35
C ARG A 163 12.62 -31.03 2.85
N LYS A 164 12.40 -32.20 3.45
CA LYS A 164 12.07 -32.35 4.88
C LYS A 164 13.29 -32.52 5.76
N ASN A 165 14.41 -32.90 5.19
CA ASN A 165 15.66 -33.11 5.93
C ASN A 165 16.88 -32.84 5.04
N HIS A 166 18.04 -32.59 5.65
CA HIS A 166 19.27 -32.25 4.94
C HIS A 166 19.86 -33.35 4.04
N ARG A 167 19.34 -34.57 4.08
CA ARG A 167 19.76 -35.66 3.20
C ARG A 167 19.03 -35.67 1.86
N GLU A 168 17.89 -34.96 1.77
CA GLU A 168 17.13 -34.80 0.54
C GLU A 168 17.79 -33.72 -0.35
N LYS A 169 17.57 -33.81 -1.65
CA LYS A 169 18.17 -32.88 -2.61
C LYS A 169 17.60 -31.46 -2.40
N ALA A 170 18.48 -30.49 -2.33
CA ALA A 170 18.10 -29.08 -2.38
C ALA A 170 17.65 -28.73 -3.81
N ALA A 171 16.61 -27.94 -3.90
CA ALA A 171 16.16 -27.31 -5.14
C ALA A 171 15.91 -25.83 -4.87
N GLU A 172 16.33 -24.98 -5.80
CA GLU A 172 16.20 -23.52 -5.71
C GLU A 172 15.77 -23.01 -7.10
N ALA A 173 14.78 -22.12 -7.12
CA ALA A 173 14.46 -21.26 -8.26
C ALA A 173 14.87 -19.82 -7.90
N ARG A 174 15.46 -19.12 -8.86
CA ARG A 174 15.98 -17.76 -8.69
C ARG A 174 15.57 -16.85 -9.83
N TRP A 175 15.00 -15.71 -9.48
CA TRP A 175 14.63 -14.62 -10.37
C TRP A 175 15.54 -13.42 -10.10
N THR A 176 16.32 -13.05 -11.10
CA THR A 176 17.31 -11.95 -11.01
C THR A 176 16.88 -10.85 -11.97
N PRO A 177 16.37 -9.71 -11.49
CA PRO A 177 16.00 -8.61 -12.35
C PRO A 177 17.22 -7.90 -12.93
N GLU A 178 17.05 -7.21 -14.05
CA GLU A 178 17.97 -6.18 -14.54
C GLU A 178 17.36 -4.81 -14.24
N ILE A 179 17.61 -4.28 -13.05
CA ILE A 179 17.02 -3.01 -12.57
C ILE A 179 17.58 -1.84 -13.37
N PRO A 180 16.75 -1.02 -14.05
CA PRO A 180 17.21 0.06 -14.93
C PRO A 180 17.80 1.25 -14.19
N GLU A 181 17.29 1.54 -13.00
CA GLU A 181 17.73 2.63 -12.14
C GLU A 181 17.50 2.29 -10.67
N ARG A 182 18.32 2.85 -9.77
CA ARG A 182 18.11 2.68 -8.34
C ARG A 182 16.77 3.28 -7.90
N GLY A 183 16.02 2.53 -7.10
CA GLY A 183 14.73 2.98 -6.58
C GLY A 183 14.01 1.93 -5.75
N GLU A 184 12.83 2.30 -5.29
CA GLU A 184 11.88 1.39 -4.66
C GLU A 184 11.08 0.67 -5.73
N TYR A 185 10.97 -0.66 -5.60
CA TYR A 185 10.20 -1.54 -6.47
C TYR A 185 9.35 -2.47 -5.63
N SER A 186 8.07 -2.53 -5.91
CA SER A 186 7.19 -3.56 -5.36
C SER A 186 7.50 -4.89 -6.01
N VAL A 187 7.64 -5.93 -5.19
CA VAL A 187 7.90 -7.30 -5.65
C VAL A 187 6.63 -8.12 -5.59
N TYR A 188 6.26 -8.68 -6.72
CA TYR A 188 5.14 -9.59 -6.89
C TYR A 188 5.66 -10.94 -7.37
N ILE A 189 5.19 -12.00 -6.74
CA ILE A 189 5.48 -13.38 -7.15
C ILE A 189 4.25 -14.01 -7.80
N SER A 190 4.46 -14.98 -8.67
CA SER A 190 3.41 -15.88 -9.12
C SER A 190 3.83 -17.33 -8.95
N TYR A 191 2.85 -18.21 -8.87
CA TYR A 191 3.00 -19.64 -8.73
C TYR A 191 1.69 -20.34 -9.10
N LYS A 192 1.71 -21.65 -9.21
CA LYS A 192 0.51 -22.46 -9.42
C LYS A 192 0.08 -23.14 -8.12
N SER A 193 -1.21 -23.03 -7.76
CA SER A 193 -1.78 -23.84 -6.68
C SER A 193 -2.13 -25.21 -7.19
N LEU A 194 -1.54 -26.25 -6.60
CA LEU A 194 -1.80 -27.67 -6.86
C LEU A 194 -2.43 -28.33 -5.63
N PRO A 195 -3.12 -29.47 -5.75
CA PRO A 195 -3.72 -30.15 -4.60
C PRO A 195 -2.72 -30.48 -3.49
N HIS A 196 -1.46 -30.70 -3.84
CA HIS A 196 -0.35 -31.04 -2.93
C HIS A 196 0.66 -29.89 -2.75
N SER A 197 0.31 -28.67 -3.17
CA SER A 197 1.14 -27.48 -2.87
C SER A 197 1.39 -27.32 -1.37
N THR A 198 2.59 -26.85 -1.03
CA THR A 198 2.97 -26.59 0.37
C THR A 198 2.22 -25.40 0.96
N PRO A 199 1.85 -25.42 2.25
CA PRO A 199 1.36 -24.24 2.95
C PRO A 199 2.48 -23.31 3.45
N CYS A 200 3.76 -23.59 3.14
CA CYS A 200 4.90 -22.88 3.70
C CYS A 200 6.10 -22.81 2.73
N ALA A 201 5.84 -22.34 1.50
CA ALA A 201 6.91 -22.08 0.54
C ALA A 201 7.81 -20.94 1.05
N HIS A 202 9.13 -21.15 1.05
CA HIS A 202 10.11 -20.23 1.60
C HIS A 202 10.69 -19.34 0.50
N TYR A 203 10.41 -18.05 0.57
CA TYR A 203 10.91 -17.02 -0.35
C TYR A 203 11.90 -16.11 0.36
N THR A 204 13.00 -15.79 -0.31
CA THR A 204 13.97 -14.77 0.13
C THR A 204 14.07 -13.68 -0.93
N VAL A 205 13.87 -12.43 -0.55
CA VAL A 205 14.13 -11.26 -1.38
C VAL A 205 15.47 -10.65 -0.96
N ARG A 206 16.44 -10.63 -1.88
CA ARG A 206 17.72 -9.92 -1.73
C ARG A 206 17.59 -8.53 -2.33
N HIS A 207 17.77 -7.52 -1.52
CA HIS A 207 17.62 -6.12 -1.89
C HIS A 207 18.75 -5.28 -1.30
N LEU A 208 18.82 -4.01 -1.63
CA LEU A 208 19.93 -3.14 -1.21
C LEU A 208 20.09 -3.02 0.32
N GLY A 209 18.99 -3.15 1.07
CA GLY A 209 18.98 -3.12 2.55
C GLY A 209 19.28 -4.46 3.22
N GLY A 210 19.47 -5.55 2.46
CA GLY A 210 19.73 -6.89 2.99
C GLY A 210 18.84 -7.98 2.41
N GLU A 211 18.46 -8.95 3.23
CA GLU A 211 17.57 -10.04 2.86
C GLU A 211 16.29 -9.99 3.68
N SER A 212 15.14 -10.23 3.03
CA SER A 212 13.84 -10.37 3.69
C SER A 212 13.25 -11.73 3.35
N GLU A 213 12.85 -12.48 4.36
CA GLU A 213 12.33 -13.84 4.22
C GLU A 213 10.82 -13.89 4.42
N PHE A 214 10.16 -14.72 3.61
CA PHE A 214 8.70 -14.86 3.61
C PHE A 214 8.29 -16.32 3.54
N ILE A 215 7.20 -16.63 4.23
CA ILE A 215 6.48 -17.90 4.08
C ILE A 215 5.19 -17.61 3.32
N VAL A 216 5.00 -18.33 2.22
CA VAL A 216 3.82 -18.19 1.36
C VAL A 216 3.04 -19.51 1.31
N ASN A 217 1.75 -19.43 1.58
CA ASN A 217 0.86 -20.58 1.49
C ASN A 217 0.40 -20.79 0.04
N GLN A 218 1.12 -21.63 -0.69
CA GLN A 218 0.84 -21.89 -2.11
C GLN A 218 -0.42 -22.75 -2.38
N LYS A 219 -1.17 -23.13 -1.33
CA LYS A 219 -2.51 -23.75 -1.47
C LYS A 219 -3.59 -22.74 -1.85
N MET A 220 -3.26 -21.45 -1.89
CA MET A 220 -4.14 -20.35 -2.25
C MET A 220 -3.38 -19.32 -3.09
N GLY A 221 -4.10 -18.52 -3.88
CA GLY A 221 -3.52 -17.40 -4.63
C GLY A 221 -2.74 -17.79 -5.90
N GLY A 222 -2.77 -19.04 -6.35
CA GLY A 222 -2.06 -19.44 -7.58
C GLY A 222 -2.69 -18.85 -8.84
N GLY A 223 -1.84 -18.45 -9.82
CA GLY A 223 -2.28 -17.90 -11.11
C GLY A 223 -2.66 -16.42 -11.07
N THR A 224 -2.06 -15.66 -10.16
CA THR A 224 -2.19 -14.20 -10.06
C THR A 224 -0.93 -13.58 -9.47
N TRP A 225 -0.81 -12.24 -9.54
CA TRP A 225 0.26 -11.50 -8.87
C TRP A 225 0.02 -11.40 -7.37
N ILE A 226 0.98 -11.89 -6.58
CA ILE A 226 0.98 -11.86 -5.11
C ILE A 226 2.07 -10.92 -4.64
N TYR A 227 1.67 -9.79 -4.06
CA TYR A 227 2.59 -8.81 -3.49
C TYR A 227 3.27 -9.37 -2.23
N ILE A 228 4.61 -9.23 -2.14
CA ILE A 228 5.37 -9.66 -0.95
C ILE A 228 6.15 -8.54 -0.27
N GLY A 229 6.24 -7.36 -0.87
CA GLY A 229 6.90 -6.21 -0.26
C GLY A 229 7.38 -5.20 -1.29
N THR A 230 7.73 -4.00 -0.82
CA THR A 230 8.43 -2.97 -1.60
C THR A 230 9.83 -2.81 -1.02
N PHE A 231 10.85 -2.87 -1.88
CA PHE A 231 12.25 -2.87 -1.49
C PHE A 231 13.06 -1.92 -2.36
N GLU A 232 14.14 -1.37 -1.79
CA GLU A 232 15.10 -0.58 -2.55
C GLU A 232 16.07 -1.52 -3.27
N PHE A 233 16.19 -1.36 -4.60
CA PHE A 233 17.18 -2.06 -5.43
C PHE A 233 18.16 -1.05 -6.03
N ASP A 234 19.40 -1.45 -6.19
CA ASP A 234 20.35 -0.70 -6.97
C ASP A 234 20.21 -1.03 -8.46
N LYS A 235 20.72 -0.16 -9.32
CA LYS A 235 20.78 -0.42 -10.77
C LYS A 235 21.60 -1.66 -11.05
N GLY A 236 21.10 -2.52 -11.94
CA GLY A 236 21.74 -3.76 -12.36
C GLY A 236 21.11 -5.00 -11.76
N SER A 237 21.87 -6.07 -11.59
CA SER A 237 21.37 -7.42 -11.29
C SER A 237 21.85 -8.00 -9.95
N GLU A 238 22.18 -7.15 -8.99
CA GLU A 238 22.65 -7.59 -7.66
C GLU A 238 21.50 -8.13 -6.78
N GLY A 239 20.26 -7.63 -6.96
CA GLY A 239 19.07 -8.10 -6.28
C GLY A 239 18.50 -9.37 -6.89
N CYS A 240 17.74 -10.12 -6.12
CA CYS A 240 16.99 -11.28 -6.65
C CYS A 240 15.89 -11.74 -5.68
N VAL A 241 14.97 -12.57 -6.21
CA VAL A 241 14.04 -13.38 -5.41
C VAL A 241 14.48 -14.85 -5.52
N ILE A 242 14.41 -15.56 -4.43
CA ILE A 242 14.77 -16.98 -4.33
C ILE A 242 13.61 -17.72 -3.72
N LEU A 243 13.25 -18.87 -4.30
CA LEU A 243 12.35 -19.86 -3.73
C LEU A 243 13.15 -21.14 -3.52
N ASP A 244 13.27 -21.62 -2.30
CA ASP A 244 13.89 -22.90 -2.00
C ASP A 244 12.89 -23.94 -1.50
N ASN A 245 13.23 -25.21 -1.65
CA ASN A 245 12.35 -26.33 -1.28
C ASN A 245 12.46 -26.74 0.19
N SER A 246 13.12 -25.97 1.04
CA SER A 246 13.20 -26.27 2.46
C SER A 246 11.84 -26.09 3.16
N VAL A 247 11.62 -26.90 4.20
CA VAL A 247 10.47 -26.71 5.10
C VAL A 247 10.93 -25.91 6.31
N PRO A 248 10.44 -24.68 6.51
CA PRO A 248 10.85 -23.83 7.61
C PRO A 248 10.58 -24.49 8.97
N LYS A 249 11.38 -24.13 9.96
CA LYS A 249 11.24 -24.68 11.33
C LYS A 249 9.87 -24.38 11.90
N GLY A 250 9.23 -25.40 12.47
CA GLY A 250 7.87 -25.26 13.04
C GLY A 250 6.74 -25.61 12.08
N TYR A 251 7.04 -25.80 10.80
CA TYR A 251 6.06 -26.25 9.80
C TYR A 251 6.19 -27.75 9.53
N ASN A 252 5.06 -28.36 9.17
CA ASN A 252 4.99 -29.74 8.74
C ASN A 252 4.27 -29.83 7.41
N VAL A 253 4.77 -30.66 6.51
CA VAL A 253 4.20 -30.88 5.18
C VAL A 253 3.94 -32.36 4.92
N THR A 254 3.02 -32.69 4.03
CA THR A 254 2.76 -34.05 3.57
C THR A 254 3.96 -34.62 2.82
N ARG A 255 3.97 -35.95 2.61
CA ARG A 255 5.12 -36.61 1.95
C ARG A 255 5.30 -36.16 0.50
N ASP A 256 4.23 -35.86 -0.17
CA ASP A 256 4.12 -35.46 -1.57
C ASP A 256 4.03 -33.96 -1.77
N ALA A 257 4.28 -33.16 -0.72
CA ALA A 257 4.20 -31.70 -0.82
C ALA A 257 5.24 -31.15 -1.79
N VAL A 258 4.80 -30.18 -2.59
CA VAL A 258 5.66 -29.47 -3.56
C VAL A 258 5.61 -27.97 -3.34
N ILE A 259 6.70 -27.31 -3.71
CA ILE A 259 6.73 -25.89 -4.06
C ILE A 259 6.49 -25.73 -5.56
N THR A 260 5.90 -24.62 -5.95
CA THR A 260 5.73 -24.24 -7.37
C THR A 260 6.33 -22.87 -7.64
N ALA A 261 6.94 -22.71 -8.80
CA ALA A 261 7.61 -21.49 -9.27
C ALA A 261 7.03 -21.09 -10.62
N ASP A 262 6.91 -19.78 -10.85
CA ASP A 262 6.41 -19.20 -12.09
C ASP A 262 7.19 -17.88 -12.32
N ALA A 263 6.55 -16.71 -12.42
CA ALA A 263 7.20 -15.44 -12.65
C ALA A 263 7.38 -14.60 -11.37
N VAL A 264 8.29 -13.65 -11.42
CA VAL A 264 8.45 -12.56 -10.45
C VAL A 264 8.50 -11.23 -11.20
N ARG A 265 7.71 -10.26 -10.70
CA ARG A 265 7.63 -8.91 -11.22
C ARG A 265 8.17 -7.91 -10.20
N PHE A 266 8.96 -6.95 -10.67
CA PHE A 266 9.54 -5.86 -9.90
C PHE A 266 9.04 -4.53 -10.47
N GLY A 267 8.33 -3.73 -9.69
CA GLY A 267 7.77 -2.44 -10.08
C GLY A 267 6.38 -2.51 -10.69
N GLY A 268 5.73 -1.34 -10.80
CA GLY A 268 4.35 -1.19 -11.29
C GLY A 268 4.22 -1.12 -12.81
N GLY A 269 5.17 -0.45 -13.45
CA GLY A 269 5.24 -0.33 -14.91
C GLY A 269 4.20 0.61 -15.52
N MET A 270 4.13 0.54 -16.84
CA MET A 270 3.15 1.23 -17.67
C MET A 270 1.97 0.30 -17.98
N GLY A 271 0.81 0.89 -18.31
CA GLY A 271 -0.36 0.11 -18.71
C GLY A 271 -0.09 -0.76 -19.94
N LYS A 272 -0.46 -2.04 -19.83
CA LYS A 272 -0.23 -3.05 -20.90
C LYS A 272 -1.51 -3.52 -21.59
N ILE A 273 -2.67 -3.13 -21.05
CA ILE A 273 -3.96 -3.55 -21.60
C ILE A 273 -4.36 -2.58 -22.70
N ALA A 274 -4.54 -3.07 -23.92
CA ALA A 274 -4.95 -2.29 -25.06
C ALA A 274 -6.46 -2.37 -25.29
N ARG A 275 -7.06 -1.26 -25.69
CA ARG A 275 -8.47 -1.14 -26.06
C ARG A 275 -8.61 -0.37 -27.35
N GLY A 276 -9.72 -0.60 -28.03
CA GLY A 276 -10.16 0.08 -29.24
C GLY A 276 -11.61 -0.25 -29.54
N LEU A 277 -12.17 0.33 -30.57
CA LEU A 277 -13.56 0.08 -30.98
C LEU A 277 -13.73 -1.35 -31.50
N LYS A 278 -14.93 -1.92 -31.33
CA LYS A 278 -15.24 -3.30 -31.74
C LYS A 278 -15.00 -3.58 -33.23
N ASP A 279 -15.12 -2.55 -34.06
CA ASP A 279 -14.93 -2.66 -35.52
C ASP A 279 -13.48 -2.36 -35.96
N GLN A 280 -12.60 -1.95 -35.05
CA GLN A 280 -11.19 -1.72 -35.34
C GLN A 280 -10.40 -3.04 -35.33
N PRO A 281 -9.38 -3.17 -36.19
CA PRO A 281 -8.42 -4.26 -36.06
C PRO A 281 -7.68 -4.23 -34.73
N VAL A 282 -7.50 -5.38 -34.09
CA VAL A 282 -6.88 -5.49 -32.76
C VAL A 282 -5.47 -4.89 -32.71
N ASN A 283 -4.74 -4.91 -33.80
CA ASN A 283 -3.41 -4.28 -33.89
C ASN A 283 -3.42 -2.74 -33.92
N GLU A 284 -4.59 -2.13 -33.98
CA GLU A 284 -4.78 -0.67 -33.86
C GLU A 284 -5.20 -0.26 -32.44
N TYR A 285 -5.45 -1.21 -31.56
CA TYR A 285 -5.79 -0.94 -30.16
C TYR A 285 -4.63 -0.25 -29.45
N THR A 286 -4.95 0.69 -28.56
CA THR A 286 -3.98 1.48 -27.81
C THR A 286 -4.08 1.21 -26.32
N THR A 287 -2.94 1.26 -25.63
CA THR A 287 -2.92 1.33 -24.15
C THR A 287 -3.25 2.75 -23.69
N SER A 288 -3.41 2.92 -22.40
CA SER A 288 -3.61 4.26 -21.82
C SER A 288 -2.45 5.22 -22.05
N GLY A 289 -1.25 4.69 -22.36
CA GLY A 289 0.00 5.47 -22.42
C GLY A 289 0.43 6.03 -21.06
N MET A 290 -0.17 5.57 -19.97
CA MET A 290 0.03 6.06 -18.60
C MET A 290 0.61 4.97 -17.70
N PRO A 291 1.22 5.34 -16.56
CA PRO A 291 1.61 4.37 -15.54
C PRO A 291 0.42 3.52 -15.05
N SER A 292 0.64 2.24 -14.80
CA SER A 292 -0.39 1.27 -14.41
C SER A 292 -1.18 1.70 -13.17
N PHE A 293 -0.54 2.39 -12.22
CA PHE A 293 -1.23 2.86 -11.00
C PHE A 293 -2.33 3.90 -11.28
N THR A 294 -2.33 4.53 -12.47
CA THR A 294 -3.36 5.50 -12.87
C THR A 294 -4.59 4.83 -13.47
N GLU A 295 -4.47 3.57 -13.91
CA GLU A 295 -5.53 2.84 -14.58
C GLU A 295 -6.59 2.30 -13.62
N GLY A 296 -7.79 2.06 -14.15
CA GLY A 296 -8.89 1.44 -13.45
C GLY A 296 -8.62 -0.02 -13.07
N ALA A 297 -9.46 -0.52 -12.18
CA ALA A 297 -9.34 -1.89 -11.65
C ALA A 297 -9.46 -2.98 -12.73
N LEU A 298 -10.28 -2.74 -13.76
CA LEU A 298 -10.50 -3.70 -14.85
C LEU A 298 -9.17 -4.13 -15.50
N TYR A 299 -8.29 -3.19 -15.77
CA TYR A 299 -7.04 -3.44 -16.51
C TYR A 299 -6.03 -4.17 -15.63
N TRP A 300 -5.91 -3.77 -14.37
CA TRP A 300 -5.06 -4.49 -13.42
C TRP A 300 -5.58 -5.91 -13.19
N MET A 301 -6.90 -6.10 -13.02
CA MET A 301 -7.49 -7.44 -12.86
C MET A 301 -7.16 -8.34 -14.04
N GLN A 302 -7.25 -7.84 -15.28
CA GLN A 302 -6.86 -8.59 -16.46
C GLN A 302 -5.37 -8.93 -16.47
N TRP A 303 -4.50 -7.94 -16.20
CA TRP A 303 -3.05 -8.13 -16.09
C TRP A 303 -2.67 -9.11 -14.98
N ALA A 304 -3.45 -9.16 -13.90
CA ALA A 304 -3.29 -10.07 -12.78
C ALA A 304 -4.02 -11.42 -12.95
N GLY A 305 -4.41 -11.78 -14.16
CA GLY A 305 -4.93 -13.11 -14.48
C GLY A 305 -6.35 -13.40 -14.01
N ALA A 306 -7.16 -12.37 -13.73
CA ALA A 306 -8.56 -12.59 -13.33
C ALA A 306 -9.34 -13.37 -14.38
N ASP A 307 -10.30 -14.17 -13.90
CA ASP A 307 -11.13 -15.01 -14.74
C ASP A 307 -11.92 -14.19 -15.78
N SER A 308 -11.98 -14.72 -17.02
CA SER A 308 -12.66 -14.05 -18.13
C SER A 308 -14.16 -13.79 -17.86
N THR A 309 -14.82 -14.62 -17.06
CA THR A 309 -16.24 -14.43 -16.69
C THR A 309 -16.45 -13.19 -15.82
N ILE A 310 -15.42 -12.76 -15.08
CA ILE A 310 -15.45 -11.50 -14.33
C ILE A 310 -15.25 -10.34 -15.30
N LEU A 311 -14.23 -10.42 -16.15
CA LEU A 311 -13.84 -9.33 -17.06
C LEU A 311 -14.89 -9.02 -18.12
N SER A 312 -15.64 -10.03 -18.59
CA SER A 312 -16.65 -9.92 -19.66
C SER A 312 -18.08 -9.74 -19.15
N LYS A 313 -18.28 -9.46 -17.86
CA LYS A 313 -19.60 -9.41 -17.24
C LYS A 313 -20.49 -8.26 -17.76
N TYR A 314 -19.88 -7.17 -18.18
CA TYR A 314 -20.58 -5.97 -18.67
C TYR A 314 -20.06 -5.58 -20.06
N ASP A 315 -20.88 -4.81 -20.79
CA ASP A 315 -20.65 -4.50 -22.22
C ASP A 315 -19.66 -3.37 -22.47
N ASN A 316 -19.25 -2.61 -21.44
CA ASN A 316 -18.33 -1.47 -21.55
C ASN A 316 -17.37 -1.41 -20.37
N ASP A 317 -16.22 -0.81 -20.60
CA ASP A 317 -15.13 -0.75 -19.61
C ASP A 317 -15.50 0.08 -18.38
N TYR A 318 -16.27 1.17 -18.52
CA TYR A 318 -16.74 1.99 -17.41
C TYR A 318 -17.52 1.16 -16.38
N THR A 319 -18.54 0.43 -16.85
CA THR A 319 -19.38 -0.42 -15.99
C THR A 319 -18.58 -1.62 -15.46
N SER A 320 -17.72 -2.21 -16.29
CA SER A 320 -16.87 -3.34 -15.92
C SER A 320 -15.89 -2.95 -14.80
N ASP A 321 -15.33 -1.76 -14.84
CA ASP A 321 -14.36 -1.31 -13.85
C ASP A 321 -14.97 -1.29 -12.43
N TYR A 322 -16.07 -0.57 -12.20
CA TYR A 322 -16.68 -0.52 -10.86
C TYR A 322 -17.51 -1.75 -10.52
N GLY A 323 -18.13 -2.37 -11.54
CA GLY A 323 -19.04 -3.51 -11.35
C GLY A 323 -18.32 -4.80 -10.99
N ASN A 324 -17.09 -4.98 -11.42
CA ASN A 324 -16.34 -6.22 -11.24
C ASN A 324 -15.52 -6.28 -9.95
N ARG A 325 -15.28 -5.19 -9.25
CA ARG A 325 -14.45 -5.16 -8.03
C ARG A 325 -14.97 -6.10 -6.94
N GLY A 326 -16.29 -6.11 -6.71
CA GLY A 326 -16.91 -7.05 -5.77
C GLY A 326 -16.85 -8.50 -6.25
N ALA A 327 -16.99 -8.74 -7.56
CA ALA A 327 -16.83 -10.08 -8.15
C ALA A 327 -15.39 -10.59 -8.04
N TRP A 328 -14.40 -9.71 -8.19
CA TRP A 328 -12.99 -10.01 -7.94
C TRP A 328 -12.75 -10.48 -6.50
N VAL A 329 -13.38 -9.84 -5.49
CA VAL A 329 -13.33 -10.33 -4.10
C VAL A 329 -13.91 -11.75 -4.01
N GLY A 330 -14.98 -12.03 -4.75
CA GLY A 330 -15.59 -13.36 -4.84
C GLY A 330 -14.63 -14.41 -5.43
N TRP A 331 -13.93 -14.06 -6.50
CA TRP A 331 -12.93 -14.93 -7.15
C TRP A 331 -11.71 -15.16 -6.23
N MET A 332 -11.16 -14.13 -5.63
CA MET A 332 -10.04 -14.27 -4.70
C MET A 332 -10.40 -15.17 -3.50
N SER A 333 -11.63 -15.06 -2.99
CA SER A 333 -12.08 -15.79 -1.80
C SER A 333 -12.74 -17.15 -2.09
N GLY A 334 -13.09 -17.44 -3.34
CA GLY A 334 -13.77 -18.68 -3.74
C GLY A 334 -13.02 -19.94 -3.30
N GLY A 335 -13.73 -20.92 -2.76
CA GLY A 335 -13.18 -22.14 -2.15
C GLY A 335 -12.74 -21.98 -0.69
N SER A 336 -12.57 -20.74 -0.20
CA SER A 336 -12.14 -20.48 1.17
C SER A 336 -13.30 -20.59 2.18
N ARG A 337 -12.97 -20.54 3.47
CA ARG A 337 -13.96 -20.52 4.57
C ARG A 337 -14.94 -19.34 4.51
N THR A 338 -14.57 -18.24 3.88
CA THR A 338 -15.43 -17.06 3.76
C THR A 338 -16.34 -17.13 2.54
N ASN A 339 -16.00 -17.93 1.53
CA ASN A 339 -16.79 -18.15 0.32
C ASN A 339 -16.73 -19.62 -0.15
N PRO A 340 -17.24 -20.59 0.63
CA PRO A 340 -16.99 -22.01 0.43
C PRO A 340 -17.74 -22.65 -0.75
N LYS A 341 -18.70 -21.95 -1.35
CA LYS A 341 -19.56 -22.48 -2.43
C LYS A 341 -19.12 -22.08 -3.83
N ALA A 342 -18.23 -21.11 -3.95
CA ALA A 342 -17.69 -20.64 -5.22
C ALA A 342 -16.32 -21.28 -5.49
N GLU A 343 -15.95 -21.37 -6.76
CA GLU A 343 -14.57 -21.66 -7.16
C GLU A 343 -13.77 -20.35 -7.15
N GLY A 344 -12.45 -20.45 -6.89
CA GLY A 344 -11.57 -19.29 -6.90
C GLY A 344 -10.19 -19.58 -6.30
N LEU A 345 -9.52 -18.55 -5.80
CA LEU A 345 -8.14 -18.63 -5.35
C LEU A 345 -7.95 -19.05 -3.89
N ASN A 346 -9.03 -19.43 -3.21
CA ASN A 346 -9.03 -19.98 -1.84
C ASN A 346 -8.46 -19.05 -0.75
N ILE A 347 -8.40 -17.72 -0.98
CA ILE A 347 -7.90 -16.76 -0.01
C ILE A 347 -9.02 -16.35 0.95
N PRO A 348 -8.93 -16.62 2.27
CA PRO A 348 -10.00 -16.31 3.21
C PRO A 348 -10.02 -14.80 3.55
N ILE A 349 -10.65 -13.99 2.71
CA ILE A 349 -10.79 -12.55 2.91
C ILE A 349 -11.72 -12.27 4.09
N ASP A 350 -11.31 -11.40 5.02
CA ASP A 350 -12.07 -11.05 6.22
C ASP A 350 -13.05 -9.90 5.98
N LEU A 351 -12.66 -8.91 5.17
CA LEU A 351 -13.50 -7.77 4.78
C LEU A 351 -13.03 -7.13 3.47
N SER A 352 -13.90 -6.33 2.85
CA SER A 352 -13.52 -5.47 1.72
C SER A 352 -13.91 -4.01 1.96
N PHE A 353 -13.18 -3.09 1.32
CA PHE A 353 -13.31 -1.66 1.51
C PHE A 353 -13.12 -0.88 0.20
N ALA A 354 -14.11 -0.06 -0.14
CA ALA A 354 -14.05 0.87 -1.26
C ALA A 354 -13.87 2.29 -0.73
N PHE A 355 -12.77 2.94 -1.07
CA PHE A 355 -12.48 4.32 -0.68
C PHE A 355 -12.86 5.25 -1.83
N HIS A 356 -13.93 6.01 -1.67
CA HIS A 356 -14.43 6.99 -2.62
C HIS A 356 -14.55 8.38 -2.01
N THR A 357 -14.81 9.35 -2.88
CA THR A 357 -15.20 10.72 -2.52
C THR A 357 -16.40 11.15 -3.36
N ASP A 358 -17.35 11.82 -2.73
CA ASP A 358 -18.58 12.32 -3.36
C ASP A 358 -18.29 13.48 -4.32
N ALA A 359 -19.21 13.73 -5.24
CA ALA A 359 -19.16 14.81 -6.23
C ALA A 359 -20.14 15.96 -5.94
N GLY A 360 -20.72 16.04 -4.74
CA GLY A 360 -21.65 17.12 -4.37
C GLY A 360 -20.96 18.44 -4.09
N THR A 361 -21.70 19.55 -4.25
CA THR A 361 -21.25 20.91 -3.89
C THR A 361 -22.28 21.59 -3.00
N THR A 362 -21.84 22.59 -2.21
CA THR A 362 -22.74 23.44 -1.42
C THR A 362 -22.61 24.89 -1.85
N PRO A 363 -23.76 25.63 -2.03
CA PRO A 363 -23.70 27.01 -2.47
C PRO A 363 -23.09 27.98 -1.45
N ASN A 364 -23.01 27.58 -0.18
CA ASN A 364 -22.58 28.40 0.95
C ASN A 364 -21.28 27.94 1.58
N ASP A 365 -20.51 27.09 0.90
CA ASP A 365 -19.26 26.51 1.42
C ASP A 365 -19.38 25.73 2.74
N SER A 366 -20.53 25.18 3.02
CA SER A 366 -20.65 24.26 4.14
C SER A 366 -19.98 22.92 3.83
N ILE A 367 -19.49 22.26 4.86
CA ILE A 367 -18.91 20.93 4.75
C ILE A 367 -20.00 19.92 4.32
N ILE A 368 -19.72 19.12 3.29
CA ILE A 368 -20.53 17.97 2.92
C ILE A 368 -20.26 16.83 3.89
N GLY A 369 -19.00 16.50 4.15
CA GLY A 369 -18.60 15.54 5.16
C GLY A 369 -18.74 14.09 4.75
N THR A 370 -18.77 13.17 5.72
CA THR A 370 -18.55 11.75 5.54
C THR A 370 -19.84 10.93 5.48
N LEU A 371 -20.00 10.15 4.41
CA LEU A 371 -21.06 9.18 4.18
C LEU A 371 -20.47 7.77 4.11
N SER A 372 -21.19 6.79 4.64
CA SER A 372 -20.85 5.37 4.46
C SER A 372 -22.03 4.61 3.86
N ILE A 373 -21.73 3.72 2.91
CA ILE A 373 -22.71 2.94 2.16
C ILE A 373 -22.46 1.45 2.41
N TYR A 374 -23.53 0.71 2.60
CA TYR A 374 -23.55 -0.74 2.73
C TYR A 374 -24.76 -1.32 1.99
N THR A 375 -24.84 -2.65 1.83
CA THR A 375 -25.95 -3.30 1.13
C THR A 375 -26.42 -4.52 1.90
N LEU A 376 -27.66 -4.50 2.39
CA LEU A 376 -28.23 -5.62 3.16
C LEU A 376 -28.72 -6.77 2.29
N LEU A 377 -29.10 -6.52 1.04
CA LEU A 377 -29.65 -7.55 0.14
C LEU A 377 -28.81 -7.71 -1.11
N CYS A 378 -28.48 -8.95 -1.43
CA CYS A 378 -27.89 -9.33 -2.71
C CYS A 378 -28.71 -10.49 -3.29
N ASP A 379 -29.28 -10.31 -4.47
CA ASP A 379 -30.12 -11.28 -5.15
C ASP A 379 -31.23 -11.86 -4.25
N GLY A 380 -31.86 -10.99 -3.46
CA GLY A 380 -32.93 -11.33 -2.52
C GLY A 380 -32.46 -11.99 -1.22
N SER A 381 -31.16 -12.23 -1.03
CA SER A 381 -30.61 -12.82 0.20
C SER A 381 -30.03 -11.77 1.14
N ASP A 382 -30.33 -11.88 2.44
CA ASP A 382 -29.72 -11.13 3.53
C ASP A 382 -28.51 -11.84 4.14
N LYS A 383 -28.03 -12.93 3.49
CA LYS A 383 -26.90 -13.75 3.94
C LYS A 383 -25.77 -13.76 2.92
N PHE A 384 -24.55 -13.88 3.42
CA PHE A 384 -23.39 -14.27 2.62
C PHE A 384 -23.42 -15.78 2.31
N ALA A 385 -22.55 -16.22 1.38
CA ALA A 385 -22.44 -17.61 0.98
C ALA A 385 -22.05 -18.56 2.13
N ASN A 386 -21.34 -18.08 3.13
CA ASN A 386 -20.97 -18.79 4.36
C ASN A 386 -22.09 -18.82 5.42
N GLY A 387 -23.24 -18.19 5.14
CA GLY A 387 -24.41 -18.14 6.03
C GLY A 387 -24.44 -16.98 7.02
N GLU A 388 -23.40 -16.15 7.07
CA GLU A 388 -23.38 -14.95 7.92
C GLU A 388 -24.39 -13.89 7.45
N ASP A 389 -24.89 -13.11 8.40
CA ASP A 389 -25.84 -12.03 8.17
C ASP A 389 -25.17 -10.81 7.54
N ARG A 390 -25.72 -10.30 6.43
CA ARG A 390 -25.20 -9.09 5.77
C ARG A 390 -25.33 -7.82 6.61
N LEU A 391 -26.04 -7.85 7.73
CA LEU A 391 -26.02 -6.76 8.72
C LEU A 391 -24.61 -6.50 9.29
N GLN A 392 -23.67 -7.45 9.16
CA GLN A 392 -22.25 -7.21 9.40
C GLN A 392 -21.69 -6.01 8.62
N GLN A 393 -22.17 -5.75 7.40
CA GLN A 393 -21.76 -4.60 6.60
C GLN A 393 -22.16 -3.27 7.24
N ARG A 394 -23.38 -3.19 7.79
CA ARG A 394 -23.82 -1.99 8.51
C ARG A 394 -22.98 -1.73 9.76
N MET A 395 -22.68 -2.78 10.52
CA MET A 395 -21.82 -2.67 11.70
C MET A 395 -20.42 -2.18 11.30
N TYR A 396 -19.85 -2.77 10.26
CA TYR A 396 -18.55 -2.39 9.74
C TYR A 396 -18.53 -0.91 9.32
N ALA A 397 -19.49 -0.47 8.52
CA ALA A 397 -19.64 0.92 8.09
C ALA A 397 -19.80 1.88 9.27
N ASP A 398 -20.52 1.52 10.32
CA ASP A 398 -20.71 2.33 11.52
C ASP A 398 -19.42 2.47 12.33
N PHE A 399 -18.65 1.39 12.51
CA PHE A 399 -17.35 1.44 13.18
C PHE A 399 -16.40 2.40 12.45
N VAL A 400 -16.25 2.25 11.14
CA VAL A 400 -15.32 3.07 10.35
C VAL A 400 -15.76 4.54 10.33
N GLN A 401 -17.04 4.83 10.04
CA GLN A 401 -17.53 6.20 9.98
C GLN A 401 -17.43 6.90 11.35
N THR A 402 -17.67 6.17 12.43
CA THR A 402 -17.58 6.71 13.79
C THR A 402 -16.16 7.15 14.13
N GLU A 403 -15.16 6.31 13.82
CA GLU A 403 -13.75 6.68 14.05
C GLU A 403 -13.36 7.89 13.20
N ILE A 404 -13.69 7.91 11.90
CA ILE A 404 -13.38 9.02 10.98
C ILE A 404 -13.95 10.34 11.51
N VAL A 405 -15.25 10.38 11.78
CA VAL A 405 -15.92 11.62 12.17
C VAL A 405 -15.44 12.12 13.56
N ASN A 406 -15.20 11.21 14.49
CA ASN A 406 -14.70 11.59 15.82
C ASN A 406 -13.27 12.18 15.76
N ASP A 407 -12.38 11.55 14.99
CA ASP A 407 -11.01 12.01 14.84
C ASP A 407 -10.95 13.37 14.11
N ILE A 408 -11.72 13.53 13.02
CA ILE A 408 -11.77 14.80 12.28
C ILE A 408 -12.33 15.91 13.19
N ARG A 409 -13.39 15.64 13.94
CA ARG A 409 -13.99 16.64 14.86
C ARG A 409 -13.02 17.07 15.96
N LYS A 410 -12.19 16.16 16.42
CA LYS A 410 -11.25 16.46 17.49
C LYS A 410 -10.01 17.23 17.02
N GLU A 411 -9.50 16.91 15.83
CA GLU A 411 -8.20 17.43 15.37
C GLU A 411 -8.31 18.57 14.32
N PHE A 412 -9.41 18.64 13.58
CA PHE A 412 -9.53 19.56 12.43
C PHE A 412 -10.76 20.46 12.48
N ASN A 413 -11.96 19.90 12.56
CA ASN A 413 -13.20 20.66 12.48
C ASN A 413 -14.30 20.05 13.35
N PRO A 414 -14.65 20.66 14.50
CA PRO A 414 -15.68 20.14 15.41
C PRO A 414 -17.07 20.04 14.79
N GLU A 415 -17.33 20.82 13.70
CA GLU A 415 -18.58 20.82 12.96
C GLU A 415 -18.59 19.86 11.77
N TRP A 416 -17.60 18.95 11.65
CA TRP A 416 -17.56 18.01 10.55
C TRP A 416 -18.83 17.18 10.46
N SER A 417 -19.45 17.14 9.28
CA SER A 417 -20.72 16.50 9.06
C SER A 417 -20.59 14.98 9.04
N ARG A 418 -21.29 14.31 9.95
CA ARG A 418 -21.59 12.89 9.86
C ARG A 418 -22.87 12.71 9.07
N ARG A 419 -22.76 12.26 7.84
CA ARG A 419 -23.90 11.87 6.99
C ARG A 419 -24.45 10.51 7.42
N GLY A 420 -25.54 10.06 6.80
CA GLY A 420 -26.16 8.80 7.16
C GLY A 420 -25.29 7.57 6.89
N LEU A 421 -25.75 6.45 7.43
CA LEU A 421 -25.34 5.12 6.99
C LEU A 421 -26.42 4.66 5.98
N TRP A 422 -26.05 4.57 4.69
CA TRP A 422 -27.01 4.30 3.62
C TRP A 422 -27.01 2.83 3.22
N ASP A 423 -28.15 2.19 3.34
CA ASP A 423 -28.44 0.91 2.68
C ASP A 423 -28.79 1.19 1.22
N ARG A 424 -27.82 0.96 0.33
CA ARG A 424 -27.95 1.20 -1.12
C ARG A 424 -27.33 0.07 -1.92
N SER A 425 -27.91 -0.24 -3.07
CA SER A 425 -27.49 -1.34 -3.93
C SER A 425 -26.29 -0.96 -4.82
N TYR A 426 -25.20 -0.49 -4.21
CA TYR A 426 -23.95 -0.26 -4.93
C TYR A 426 -23.25 -1.60 -5.19
N SER A 427 -22.72 -1.79 -6.40
CA SER A 427 -22.10 -3.05 -6.81
C SER A 427 -20.95 -3.47 -5.87
N GLU A 428 -20.11 -2.56 -5.46
CA GLU A 428 -18.92 -2.78 -4.64
C GLU A 428 -19.24 -3.33 -3.24
N SER A 429 -20.35 -2.93 -2.63
CA SER A 429 -20.84 -3.47 -1.35
C SER A 429 -21.83 -4.61 -1.52
N ARG A 430 -22.59 -4.65 -2.65
CA ARG A 430 -23.59 -5.69 -2.90
C ARG A 430 -22.96 -7.01 -3.31
N THR A 431 -22.06 -6.97 -4.31
CA THR A 431 -21.51 -8.19 -4.94
C THR A 431 -20.33 -8.80 -4.18
N ALA A 432 -19.73 -8.07 -3.23
CA ALA A 432 -18.74 -8.63 -2.34
C ALA A 432 -19.28 -9.79 -1.51
N THR A 433 -18.52 -10.87 -1.40
CA THR A 433 -18.90 -12.12 -0.72
C THR A 433 -18.56 -12.11 0.78
N VAL A 434 -17.98 -11.02 1.25
CA VAL A 434 -17.54 -10.78 2.64
C VAL A 434 -18.11 -9.43 3.12
N PRO A 435 -18.07 -9.12 4.41
CA PRO A 435 -18.49 -7.79 4.88
C PRO A 435 -17.73 -6.69 4.16
N ALA A 436 -18.50 -5.82 3.51
CA ALA A 436 -18.03 -4.76 2.62
C ALA A 436 -18.68 -3.41 2.97
N MET A 437 -17.96 -2.33 2.73
CA MET A 437 -18.51 -0.98 2.77
C MET A 437 -17.88 -0.10 1.71
N LEU A 438 -18.58 0.95 1.33
CA LEU A 438 -18.09 2.04 0.50
C LEU A 438 -18.09 3.32 1.34
N LEU A 439 -16.96 3.99 1.37
CA LEU A 439 -16.77 5.27 2.03
C LEU A 439 -16.83 6.40 1.00
N GLU A 440 -17.69 7.37 1.21
CA GLU A 440 -17.65 8.70 0.61
C GLU A 440 -17.11 9.65 1.67
N LEU A 441 -15.79 9.83 1.70
CA LEU A 441 -15.11 10.53 2.79
C LEU A 441 -15.55 11.98 2.91
N LEU A 442 -15.56 12.68 1.80
CA LEU A 442 -15.85 14.10 1.60
C LEU A 442 -16.22 14.31 0.13
N SER A 443 -16.55 15.53 -0.28
CA SER A 443 -16.70 15.80 -1.71
C SER A 443 -15.45 16.43 -2.32
N HIS A 444 -14.88 15.75 -3.33
CA HIS A 444 -13.74 16.28 -4.09
C HIS A 444 -14.09 17.49 -4.97
N GLN A 445 -15.37 17.79 -5.12
CA GLN A 445 -15.89 18.97 -5.84
C GLN A 445 -16.29 20.11 -4.91
N ASN A 446 -16.29 19.92 -3.59
CA ASN A 446 -16.64 20.95 -2.61
C ASN A 446 -15.38 21.61 -2.03
N PHE A 447 -15.22 22.90 -2.30
CA PHE A 447 -14.02 23.62 -1.87
C PHE A 447 -13.80 23.58 -0.36
N ALA A 448 -14.89 23.71 0.44
CA ALA A 448 -14.80 23.64 1.89
C ALA A 448 -14.23 22.30 2.40
N ASP A 449 -14.64 21.20 1.77
CA ASP A 449 -14.11 19.86 2.09
C ASP A 449 -12.64 19.73 1.65
N MET A 450 -12.31 20.23 0.45
CA MET A 450 -10.99 20.07 -0.14
C MET A 450 -9.90 20.93 0.54
N LYS A 451 -10.27 22.00 1.26
CA LYS A 451 -9.33 22.70 2.14
C LYS A 451 -8.70 21.79 3.20
N PHE A 452 -9.45 20.80 3.67
CA PHE A 452 -8.94 19.73 4.53
C PHE A 452 -8.33 18.59 3.71
N GLY A 453 -9.03 18.17 2.67
CA GLY A 453 -8.68 16.98 1.89
C GLY A 453 -7.32 17.02 1.21
N LEU A 454 -6.78 18.19 0.89
CA LEU A 454 -5.43 18.33 0.35
C LEU A 454 -4.32 18.43 1.43
N ASP A 455 -4.67 18.47 2.71
CA ASP A 455 -3.69 18.45 3.81
C ASP A 455 -3.18 17.01 4.09
N PRO A 456 -1.88 16.75 3.96
CA PRO A 456 -1.32 15.43 4.28
C PRO A 456 -1.57 14.99 5.74
N SER A 457 -1.67 15.92 6.69
CA SER A 457 -1.98 15.61 8.09
C SER A 457 -3.42 15.10 8.25
N PHE A 458 -4.35 15.70 7.52
CA PHE A 458 -5.74 15.22 7.44
C PHE A 458 -5.81 13.82 6.82
N ARG A 459 -5.08 13.59 5.72
CA ARG A 459 -5.01 12.29 5.05
C ARG A 459 -4.47 11.20 5.98
N PHE A 460 -3.43 11.50 6.76
CA PHE A 460 -2.89 10.58 7.77
C PHE A 460 -3.94 10.25 8.83
N THR A 461 -4.59 11.26 9.43
CA THR A 461 -5.58 11.07 10.50
C THR A 461 -6.79 10.27 10.03
N VAL A 462 -7.32 10.58 8.83
CA VAL A 462 -8.44 9.82 8.24
C VAL A 462 -8.04 8.37 7.97
N SER A 463 -6.88 8.13 7.37
CA SER A 463 -6.41 6.77 7.08
C SER A 463 -6.23 5.96 8.37
N ARG A 464 -5.71 6.61 9.43
CA ARG A 464 -5.60 6.00 10.77
C ARG A 464 -6.97 5.70 11.38
N ALA A 465 -7.94 6.58 11.20
CA ALA A 465 -9.32 6.35 11.66
C ALA A 465 -9.99 5.17 10.94
N VAL A 466 -9.79 5.06 9.61
CA VAL A 466 -10.26 3.89 8.84
C VAL A 466 -9.62 2.60 9.38
N TYR A 467 -8.31 2.57 9.55
CA TYR A 467 -7.59 1.44 10.14
C TYR A 467 -8.13 1.07 11.53
N LYS A 468 -8.33 2.06 12.42
CA LYS A 468 -8.91 1.83 13.76
C LYS A 468 -10.32 1.24 13.66
N GLY A 469 -11.16 1.77 12.77
CA GLY A 469 -12.51 1.26 12.54
C GLY A 469 -12.52 -0.20 12.08
N MET A 470 -11.64 -0.57 11.13
CA MET A 470 -11.48 -1.95 10.67
C MET A 470 -11.02 -2.88 11.79
N LEU A 471 -9.98 -2.48 12.54
CA LEU A 471 -9.44 -3.26 13.65
C LEU A 471 -10.49 -3.49 14.75
N LYS A 472 -11.19 -2.44 15.17
CA LYS A 472 -12.24 -2.51 16.19
C LYS A 472 -13.44 -3.35 15.73
N TYR A 473 -13.84 -3.23 14.47
CA TYR A 473 -14.89 -4.07 13.89
C TYR A 473 -14.49 -5.55 13.90
N LEU A 474 -13.30 -5.89 13.40
CA LEU A 474 -12.82 -7.28 13.38
C LEU A 474 -12.67 -7.85 14.79
N SER A 475 -12.18 -7.04 15.75
CA SER A 475 -12.14 -7.40 17.17
C SER A 475 -13.55 -7.74 17.71
N ALA A 476 -14.53 -6.89 17.42
CA ALA A 476 -15.91 -7.12 17.85
C ALA A 476 -16.52 -8.37 17.18
N ARG A 477 -16.31 -8.55 15.86
CA ARG A 477 -16.80 -9.70 15.08
C ARG A 477 -16.27 -11.02 15.59
N TYR A 478 -14.98 -11.09 15.88
CA TYR A 478 -14.32 -12.33 16.29
C TYR A 478 -14.21 -12.48 17.82
N GLY A 479 -14.55 -11.45 18.57
CA GLY A 479 -14.50 -11.48 20.04
C GLY A 479 -13.09 -11.55 20.60
N CYS A 480 -12.11 -10.96 19.91
CA CYS A 480 -10.72 -10.86 20.35
C CYS A 480 -10.38 -9.46 20.88
N GLU A 481 -9.32 -9.37 21.67
CA GLU A 481 -8.78 -8.08 22.11
C GLU A 481 -8.06 -7.38 20.96
N TYR A 482 -7.96 -6.05 21.03
CA TYR A 482 -7.19 -5.25 20.10
C TYR A 482 -6.25 -4.28 20.81
N ALA A 483 -5.22 -3.87 20.12
CA ALA A 483 -4.43 -2.68 20.41
C ALA A 483 -4.16 -1.95 19.08
N VAL A 484 -4.23 -0.64 19.11
CA VAL A 484 -3.86 0.17 17.95
C VAL A 484 -2.35 0.33 17.93
N GLN A 485 -1.74 0.30 16.74
CA GLN A 485 -0.31 0.57 16.57
C GLN A 485 0.06 1.95 17.13
N PRO A 486 1.27 2.13 17.69
CA PRO A 486 1.71 3.43 18.22
C PRO A 486 1.82 4.50 17.12
N LEU A 487 1.88 5.76 17.56
CA LEU A 487 2.33 6.86 16.71
C LEU A 487 3.87 6.87 16.59
N PRO A 488 4.44 7.50 15.54
CA PRO A 488 5.88 7.69 15.43
C PRO A 488 6.45 8.37 16.67
N VAL A 489 7.67 8.00 17.05
CA VAL A 489 8.37 8.65 18.17
C VAL A 489 8.63 10.13 17.87
N ASN A 490 8.79 10.93 18.90
CA ASN A 490 9.12 12.35 18.78
C ASN A 490 10.40 12.70 19.55
N SER A 491 10.87 13.95 19.38
CA SER A 491 12.05 14.48 20.05
C SER A 491 13.29 13.59 19.86
N PHE A 492 13.47 13.07 18.65
CA PHE A 492 14.61 12.23 18.32
C PHE A 492 15.90 13.07 18.28
N ALA A 493 16.96 12.58 18.89
CA ALA A 493 18.28 13.25 18.92
C ALA A 493 19.41 12.25 19.03
N THR A 494 20.56 12.64 18.49
CA THR A 494 21.81 11.89 18.58
C THR A 494 22.86 12.70 19.36
N SER A 495 23.78 12.05 20.06
CA SER A 495 24.91 12.69 20.72
C SER A 495 26.09 11.75 20.85
N PHE A 496 27.31 12.26 20.71
CA PHE A 496 28.50 11.46 20.93
C PHE A 496 28.67 11.10 22.40
N THR A 497 29.04 9.85 22.68
CA THR A 497 29.46 9.38 23.99
C THR A 497 30.93 8.94 24.00
N GLY A 498 31.60 9.11 22.87
CA GLY A 498 32.99 8.82 22.57
C GLY A 498 33.23 8.90 21.07
N SER A 499 34.46 8.76 20.61
CA SER A 499 34.81 8.85 19.17
C SER A 499 34.22 7.75 18.30
N LYS A 500 33.76 6.64 18.89
CA LYS A 500 33.19 5.47 18.21
C LYS A 500 31.84 5.06 18.78
N SER A 501 31.20 5.93 19.54
CA SER A 501 29.94 5.60 20.22
C SER A 501 28.99 6.80 20.24
N VAL A 502 27.72 6.52 19.92
CA VAL A 502 26.63 7.51 19.84
C VAL A 502 25.49 7.06 20.73
N ARG A 503 24.91 8.00 21.45
CA ARG A 503 23.64 7.82 22.14
C ARG A 503 22.53 8.32 21.21
N LEU A 504 21.52 7.48 20.99
CA LEU A 504 20.27 7.81 20.37
C LEU A 504 19.23 7.99 21.49
N ARG A 505 18.40 9.04 21.43
CA ARG A 505 17.36 9.32 22.42
C ARG A 505 16.09 9.83 21.74
N TRP A 506 14.93 9.48 22.28
CA TRP A 506 13.61 9.86 21.77
C TRP A 506 12.55 9.82 22.87
N LYS A 507 11.35 10.27 22.55
CA LYS A 507 10.17 10.15 23.42
C LYS A 507 9.05 9.39 22.71
N ALA A 508 8.29 8.60 23.43
CA ALA A 508 7.05 8.04 22.94
C ALA A 508 6.03 9.16 22.69
N THR A 509 5.31 9.07 21.57
CA THR A 509 4.20 9.99 21.29
C THR A 509 2.93 9.46 21.94
N VAL A 510 2.29 10.30 22.75
CA VAL A 510 0.97 9.98 23.33
C VAL A 510 -0.08 10.17 22.24
N ASP A 511 -0.89 9.16 22.01
CA ASP A 511 -2.04 9.26 21.11
C ASP A 511 -3.26 9.76 21.87
N SER A 512 -3.69 11.00 21.60
CA SER A 512 -4.86 11.61 22.23
C SER A 512 -6.19 11.02 21.74
N LEU A 513 -6.16 10.31 20.58
CA LEU A 513 -7.31 9.71 19.93
C LEU A 513 -7.48 8.23 20.29
N GLU A 514 -6.42 7.57 20.83
CA GLU A 514 -6.47 6.12 21.08
C GLU A 514 -5.60 5.69 22.26
N ALA A 515 -6.24 5.33 23.34
CA ALA A 515 -5.56 4.98 24.60
C ALA A 515 -4.77 3.63 24.52
N THR A 516 -5.08 2.76 23.58
CA THR A 516 -4.40 1.46 23.42
C THR A 516 -3.08 1.56 22.66
N ALA A 517 -2.79 2.70 22.02
CA ALA A 517 -1.64 2.93 21.16
C ALA A 517 -0.33 3.21 21.93
N VAL A 518 -0.11 2.52 23.03
CA VAL A 518 1.09 2.67 23.89
C VAL A 518 2.21 1.77 23.37
N PRO A 519 3.42 2.31 23.09
CA PRO A 519 4.56 1.49 22.69
C PRO A 519 5.00 0.52 23.78
N THR A 520 5.37 -0.70 23.40
CA THR A 520 6.00 -1.71 24.26
C THR A 520 7.45 -1.99 23.89
N GLY A 521 7.88 -1.55 22.69
CA GLY A 521 9.23 -1.72 22.19
C GLY A 521 9.54 -0.80 21.01
N TYR A 522 10.80 -0.87 20.55
CA TYR A 522 11.31 -0.01 19.48
C TYR A 522 12.20 -0.83 18.54
N ILE A 523 12.12 -0.51 17.25
CA ILE A 523 12.97 -1.06 16.19
C ILE A 523 13.87 0.07 15.70
N LEU A 524 15.16 -0.21 15.60
CA LEU A 524 16.16 0.70 15.04
C LEU A 524 16.54 0.23 13.66
N GLN A 525 16.36 1.08 12.66
CA GLN A 525 16.90 0.89 11.31
C GLN A 525 18.14 1.78 11.14
N THR A 526 19.14 1.23 10.46
CA THR A 526 20.43 1.89 10.21
C THR A 526 20.74 1.89 8.71
N ARG A 527 21.23 3.01 8.22
CA ARG A 527 21.81 3.17 6.89
C ARG A 527 23.24 3.68 7.03
N ILE A 528 24.16 3.11 6.27
CA ILE A 528 25.55 3.56 6.21
C ILE A 528 25.80 4.23 4.87
N ASP A 529 26.32 5.44 4.90
CA ASP A 529 26.63 6.28 3.73
C ASP A 529 25.40 6.38 2.76
N ASP A 530 25.60 6.04 1.49
CA ASP A 530 24.59 6.05 0.44
C ASP A 530 23.86 4.70 0.27
N GLY A 531 24.01 3.77 1.21
CA GLY A 531 23.30 2.50 1.21
C GLY A 531 21.79 2.66 1.38
N ALA A 532 21.07 1.55 1.55
CA ALA A 532 19.68 1.53 2.00
C ALA A 532 19.60 1.31 3.51
N PHE A 533 18.43 1.57 4.08
CA PHE A 533 18.15 1.12 5.44
C PHE A 533 18.06 -0.40 5.51
N ASP A 534 18.65 -0.96 6.58
CA ASP A 534 18.48 -2.37 6.91
C ASP A 534 17.03 -2.69 7.31
N ASN A 535 16.72 -3.98 7.49
CA ASN A 535 15.38 -4.42 7.90
C ASN A 535 15.01 -3.98 9.33
N GLY A 536 15.95 -3.38 10.06
CA GLY A 536 15.77 -2.98 11.44
C GLY A 536 16.03 -4.11 12.44
N ARG A 537 16.36 -3.74 13.65
CA ARG A 537 16.50 -4.65 14.78
C ARG A 537 15.72 -4.17 15.97
N VAL A 538 15.09 -5.09 16.68
CA VAL A 538 14.45 -4.78 17.97
C VAL A 538 15.53 -4.36 18.96
N LEU A 539 15.23 -3.32 19.71
CA LEU A 539 16.13 -2.76 20.72
C LEU A 539 15.85 -3.40 22.08
N ASP A 540 16.71 -4.29 22.51
CA ASP A 540 16.69 -4.84 23.84
C ASP A 540 17.37 -3.87 24.85
N GLY A 541 16.75 -3.71 26.03
CA GLY A 541 17.36 -3.02 27.14
C GLY A 541 17.53 -1.49 26.93
N CYS A 542 16.60 -0.83 26.27
CA CYS A 542 16.58 0.64 26.22
C CYS A 542 16.55 1.23 27.62
N LYS A 543 17.35 2.28 27.85
CA LYS A 543 17.34 3.04 29.11
C LYS A 543 16.17 4.02 29.10
N VAL A 544 15.37 4.02 30.17
CA VAL A 544 14.27 4.95 30.36
C VAL A 544 14.61 5.88 31.52
N SER A 545 14.51 7.18 31.29
CA SER A 545 14.70 8.22 32.30
C SER A 545 13.58 9.24 32.16
N GLY A 546 12.62 9.22 33.09
CA GLY A 546 11.37 9.98 32.92
C GLY A 546 10.61 9.51 31.69
N ASN A 547 10.37 10.43 30.76
CA ASN A 547 9.74 10.13 29.46
C ASN A 547 10.74 9.99 28.28
N GLU A 548 12.04 10.07 28.56
CA GLU A 548 13.10 9.88 27.55
C GLU A 548 13.54 8.42 27.52
N ILE A 549 13.65 7.90 26.31
CA ILE A 549 14.12 6.56 26.00
C ILE A 549 15.43 6.71 25.25
N SER A 550 16.41 5.86 25.53
CA SER A 550 17.71 5.94 24.86
C SER A 550 18.39 4.59 24.72
N THR A 551 19.23 4.52 23.67
CA THR A 551 20.16 3.40 23.44
C THR A 551 21.52 3.91 22.99
N LYS A 552 22.54 3.06 23.04
CA LYS A 552 23.87 3.35 22.50
C LYS A 552 24.16 2.47 21.30
N VAL A 553 24.78 3.06 20.28
CA VAL A 553 25.23 2.39 19.08
C VAL A 553 26.70 2.69 18.83
N SER A 554 27.39 1.77 18.18
CA SER A 554 28.79 1.95 17.75
C SER A 554 28.81 2.50 16.33
N ILE A 555 29.81 3.33 16.04
CA ILE A 555 30.12 3.85 14.71
C ILE A 555 31.58 3.65 14.38
N VAL A 556 31.92 3.66 13.11
CA VAL A 556 33.29 3.64 12.60
C VAL A 556 33.59 5.00 11.98
N PRO A 557 34.71 5.67 12.34
CA PRO A 557 35.13 6.90 11.67
C PRO A 557 35.29 6.69 10.16
N GLY A 558 35.04 7.71 9.37
CA GLY A 558 35.06 7.67 7.91
C GLY A 558 33.70 7.46 7.26
N HIS A 559 32.70 7.04 8.04
CA HIS A 559 31.33 6.76 7.56
C HIS A 559 30.28 7.67 8.18
N ILE A 560 29.20 7.87 7.46
CA ILE A 560 27.97 8.52 7.93
C ILE A 560 26.96 7.44 8.28
N TYR A 561 26.46 7.45 9.50
CA TYR A 561 25.40 6.58 9.98
C TYR A 561 24.11 7.35 10.08
N SER A 562 23.06 6.87 9.40
CA SER A 562 21.71 7.43 9.49
C SER A 562 20.80 6.45 10.22
N TYR A 563 19.96 6.99 11.11
CA TYR A 563 19.09 6.21 11.99
C TYR A 563 17.67 6.70 11.90
N ARG A 564 16.72 5.75 11.98
CA ARG A 564 15.31 6.00 12.23
C ARG A 564 14.77 4.98 13.22
N VAL A 565 13.80 5.40 14.02
CA VAL A 565 13.22 4.58 15.10
C VAL A 565 11.75 4.37 14.83
N THR A 566 11.31 3.12 14.91
CA THR A 566 9.91 2.71 14.81
C THR A 566 9.46 2.19 16.17
N ALA A 567 8.34 2.69 16.68
CA ALA A 567 7.70 2.16 17.89
C ALA A 567 6.77 1.01 17.54
N PHE A 568 6.64 0.02 18.41
CA PHE A 568 5.68 -1.06 18.23
C PHE A 568 5.01 -1.49 19.54
N ASN A 569 3.87 -2.19 19.39
CA ASN A 569 3.18 -2.92 20.45
C ASN A 569 2.54 -4.17 19.85
N LYS A 570 1.73 -4.90 20.60
CA LYS A 570 1.02 -6.09 20.10
C LYS A 570 -0.04 -5.78 19.01
N GLY A 571 -0.35 -4.53 18.76
CA GLY A 571 -1.28 -4.08 17.73
C GLY A 571 -0.61 -3.78 16.39
N GLY A 572 0.72 -3.57 16.39
CA GLY A 572 1.48 -3.25 15.18
C GLY A 572 2.62 -2.28 15.43
N LYS A 573 3.25 -1.85 14.36
CA LYS A 573 4.37 -0.90 14.34
C LYS A 573 3.95 0.46 13.77
N SER A 574 4.52 1.54 14.30
CA SER A 574 4.33 2.91 13.81
C SER A 574 5.00 3.13 12.45
N PHE A 575 4.69 4.25 11.82
CA PHE A 575 5.62 4.83 10.84
C PHE A 575 6.95 5.15 11.52
N PRO A 576 8.08 5.18 10.77
CA PRO A 576 9.37 5.55 11.34
C PRO A 576 9.41 7.00 11.77
N SER A 577 10.35 7.33 12.66
CA SER A 577 10.75 8.71 12.95
C SER A 577 11.34 9.40 11.73
N GLU A 578 11.59 10.70 11.82
CA GLU A 578 12.55 11.36 10.93
C GLU A 578 13.91 10.67 10.97
N THR A 579 14.67 10.81 9.89
CA THR A 579 16.04 10.27 9.78
C THR A 579 17.06 11.25 10.34
N LEU A 580 17.80 10.84 11.36
CA LEU A 580 18.94 11.58 11.89
C LEU A 580 20.24 10.89 11.57
N SER A 581 21.30 11.69 11.36
CA SER A 581 22.60 11.17 10.93
C SER A 581 23.73 11.66 11.82
N VAL A 582 24.80 10.88 11.87
CA VAL A 582 26.04 11.20 12.59
C VAL A 582 27.23 10.76 11.75
N GLY A 583 28.36 11.48 11.89
CA GLY A 583 29.62 11.08 11.26
C GLY A 583 30.83 11.65 11.96
N VAL A 584 31.90 10.90 11.96
CA VAL A 584 33.23 11.30 12.44
C VAL A 584 34.24 11.09 11.31
N PRO A 585 34.96 12.11 10.83
CA PRO A 585 35.94 11.90 9.78
C PRO A 585 37.11 11.06 10.31
N GLU A 586 37.78 10.29 9.43
CA GLU A 586 38.98 9.52 9.79
C GLU A 586 40.09 10.42 10.34
N SER A 587 40.30 11.56 9.68
CA SER A 587 41.19 12.61 10.12
C SER A 587 40.42 13.93 10.14
N GLY A 588 40.23 14.53 11.29
CA GLY A 588 39.41 15.72 11.42
C GLY A 588 40.11 16.80 12.29
N ASN A 589 39.48 17.98 12.33
CA ASN A 589 39.92 19.12 13.09
C ASN A 589 39.56 19.08 14.58
N GLY A 590 38.97 17.96 15.04
CA GLY A 590 38.52 17.77 16.43
C GLY A 590 37.25 18.56 16.80
N LYS A 591 36.64 19.31 15.86
CA LYS A 591 35.44 20.09 16.10
C LYS A 591 34.20 19.29 15.73
N ASN A 592 33.12 19.57 16.45
CA ASN A 592 31.82 18.90 16.27
C ASN A 592 30.76 19.94 15.94
N VAL A 593 29.86 19.59 15.02
CA VAL A 593 28.75 20.44 14.56
C VAL A 593 27.41 19.73 14.85
N LEU A 594 26.45 20.46 15.40
CA LEU A 594 25.06 19.99 15.52
C LEU A 594 24.30 20.38 14.25
N VAL A 595 23.72 19.38 13.56
CA VAL A 595 22.78 19.58 12.47
C VAL A 595 21.37 19.42 13.01
N VAL A 596 20.56 20.47 12.91
CA VAL A 596 19.17 20.44 13.35
C VAL A 596 18.24 20.21 12.19
N ASN A 597 17.52 19.07 12.20
CA ASN A 597 16.44 18.84 11.27
C ASN A 597 15.20 19.62 11.72
N ASN A 598 15.01 20.80 11.16
CA ASN A 598 13.86 21.67 11.45
C ASN A 598 12.89 21.79 10.27
N PHE A 599 13.12 21.07 9.19
CA PHE A 599 12.20 20.98 8.07
C PHE A 599 11.23 19.82 8.30
N THR A 600 10.17 20.09 9.07
CA THR A 600 9.15 19.11 9.48
C THR A 600 7.78 19.41 8.87
N ARG A 601 7.71 20.43 7.99
CA ARG A 601 6.46 20.84 7.38
C ARG A 601 5.92 19.77 6.42
N VAL A 602 4.63 19.46 6.59
CA VAL A 602 3.74 18.90 5.57
C VAL A 602 2.51 19.82 5.54
N SER A 603 2.01 20.15 4.36
CA SER A 603 0.88 21.09 4.24
C SER A 603 0.16 20.97 2.91
N ALA A 604 -1.11 21.34 2.90
CA ALA A 604 -1.86 21.60 1.68
C ALA A 604 -1.21 22.72 0.85
N PRO A 605 -1.51 22.82 -0.47
CA PRO A 605 -1.19 24.01 -1.27
C PRO A 605 -1.90 25.25 -0.72
N ALA A 606 -1.36 26.44 -1.03
CA ALA A 606 -2.02 27.71 -0.69
C ALA A 606 -3.40 27.77 -1.34
N TRP A 607 -4.37 28.29 -0.61
CA TRP A 607 -5.72 28.49 -1.11
C TRP A 607 -6.16 29.94 -0.99
N PHE A 608 -7.10 30.35 -1.81
CA PHE A 608 -7.74 31.64 -1.78
C PHE A 608 -9.27 31.49 -1.81
N ASP A 609 -9.97 32.45 -1.24
CA ASP A 609 -11.41 32.41 -1.06
C ASP A 609 -11.96 33.85 -1.15
N THR A 610 -12.62 34.18 -2.24
CA THR A 610 -13.25 35.46 -2.50
C THR A 610 -14.75 35.27 -2.75
N ASN A 611 -15.50 36.37 -2.86
CA ASN A 611 -16.93 36.28 -3.17
C ASN A 611 -17.23 35.63 -4.51
N GLU A 612 -16.31 35.71 -5.48
CA GLU A 612 -16.52 35.24 -6.85
C GLU A 612 -15.71 33.97 -7.15
N TYR A 613 -14.49 33.88 -6.62
CA TYR A 613 -13.53 32.82 -6.91
C TYR A 613 -12.99 32.17 -5.65
N ALA A 614 -12.77 30.89 -5.73
CA ALA A 614 -12.05 30.13 -4.70
C ALA A 614 -11.18 29.07 -5.39
N GLY A 615 -10.18 28.55 -4.70
CA GLY A 615 -9.34 27.47 -5.21
C GLY A 615 -7.98 27.40 -4.55
N PHE A 616 -7.07 26.71 -5.20
CA PHE A 616 -5.70 26.48 -4.72
C PHE A 616 -4.71 27.10 -5.69
N ASP A 617 -3.72 27.80 -5.16
CA ASP A 617 -2.69 28.48 -5.95
C ASP A 617 -1.30 27.88 -5.66
N ALA A 618 -0.94 26.86 -6.44
CA ALA A 618 0.36 26.21 -6.34
C ALA A 618 1.54 27.14 -6.69
N SER A 619 1.28 28.30 -7.37
CA SER A 619 2.32 29.28 -7.66
C SER A 619 2.73 30.10 -6.44
N LEU A 620 1.82 30.28 -5.49
CA LEU A 620 2.12 30.91 -4.20
C LEU A 620 2.78 29.93 -3.23
N ASP A 621 2.21 28.73 -3.12
CA ASP A 621 2.75 27.62 -2.33
C ASP A 621 2.15 26.31 -2.86
N ALA A 622 2.98 25.43 -3.39
CA ALA A 622 2.55 24.13 -3.90
C ALA A 622 2.15 23.12 -2.77
N GLY A 623 2.30 23.55 -1.52
CA GLY A 623 2.21 22.63 -0.40
C GLY A 623 3.48 21.78 -0.24
N VAL A 624 3.47 20.94 0.78
CA VAL A 624 4.56 19.98 1.04
C VAL A 624 3.95 18.61 1.30
N PRO A 625 3.96 17.72 0.31
CA PRO A 625 3.46 16.35 0.48
C PRO A 625 4.28 15.56 1.51
N TYR A 626 3.67 14.54 2.10
CA TYR A 626 4.38 13.54 2.89
C TYR A 626 5.11 12.57 1.96
N VAL A 627 6.43 12.55 2.01
CA VAL A 627 7.35 11.73 1.20
C VAL A 627 7.21 11.97 -0.29
N LYS A 628 6.07 11.76 -0.88
CA LYS A 628 5.78 11.94 -2.32
C LYS A 628 4.30 12.27 -2.56
N GLU A 629 4.00 12.98 -3.66
CA GLU A 629 2.64 13.23 -4.15
C GLU A 629 2.43 12.53 -5.48
N ILE A 630 1.30 11.84 -5.61
CA ILE A 630 0.93 11.06 -6.80
C ILE A 630 -0.40 11.48 -7.42
N ASN A 631 -1.16 12.35 -6.75
CA ASN A 631 -2.50 12.75 -7.20
C ASN A 631 -2.56 14.12 -7.89
N PHE A 632 -1.45 14.83 -7.99
CA PHE A 632 -1.40 16.12 -8.66
C PHE A 632 -1.46 15.95 -10.18
N ILE A 633 -2.45 16.56 -10.82
CA ILE A 633 -2.67 16.43 -12.26
C ILE A 633 -2.36 17.73 -13.04
N GLY A 634 -1.94 18.77 -12.35
CA GLY A 634 -1.59 20.08 -12.90
C GLY A 634 -2.21 21.23 -12.13
N PRO A 635 -1.65 22.45 -12.27
CA PRO A 635 -2.15 23.62 -11.58
C PRO A 635 -3.54 23.99 -12.06
N GLN A 636 -4.44 24.15 -11.12
CA GLN A 636 -5.82 24.55 -11.33
C GLN A 636 -6.23 25.39 -10.12
N TYR A 637 -6.30 26.70 -10.26
CA TYR A 637 -6.48 27.56 -9.10
C TYR A 637 -7.69 28.47 -9.15
N GLN A 638 -8.56 28.38 -10.16
CA GLN A 638 -9.80 29.14 -10.20
C GLN A 638 -11.02 28.23 -10.16
N PHE A 639 -11.94 28.55 -9.28
CA PHE A 639 -13.27 27.99 -9.21
C PHE A 639 -14.28 29.10 -9.06
N ARG A 640 -15.16 29.28 -10.06
CA ARG A 640 -16.22 30.31 -10.03
C ARG A 640 -17.47 29.77 -9.36
N ARG A 641 -17.78 30.30 -8.19
CA ARG A 641 -18.92 29.87 -7.39
C ARG A 641 -20.27 30.04 -8.08
N SER A 642 -20.41 31.02 -8.98
CA SER A 642 -21.67 31.35 -9.66
C SER A 642 -22.03 30.41 -10.81
N LEU A 643 -21.11 29.56 -11.25
CA LEU A 643 -21.35 28.67 -12.38
C LEU A 643 -21.52 27.23 -11.89
N PRO A 644 -22.56 26.52 -12.37
CA PRO A 644 -22.77 25.15 -11.96
C PRO A 644 -21.69 24.22 -12.52
N TRP A 645 -21.43 23.16 -11.84
CA TRP A 645 -20.75 22.00 -12.36
C TRP A 645 -21.55 21.40 -13.51
N LEU A 646 -20.91 21.12 -14.66
CA LEU A 646 -21.67 20.77 -15.86
C LEU A 646 -21.81 19.27 -16.06
N ASP A 647 -20.71 18.53 -16.04
CA ASP A 647 -20.68 17.06 -16.15
C ASP A 647 -19.29 16.49 -15.81
N ASP A 648 -19.15 15.16 -15.91
CA ASP A 648 -17.93 14.44 -15.56
C ASP A 648 -16.76 14.73 -16.50
N ASP A 649 -17.03 15.05 -17.77
CA ASP A 649 -16.01 15.34 -18.78
C ASP A 649 -15.60 16.82 -18.80
N ASN A 650 -16.37 17.66 -18.16
CA ASN A 650 -16.12 19.08 -18.13
C ASN A 650 -15.59 19.51 -16.76
N PRO A 651 -14.32 19.90 -16.64
CA PRO A 651 -13.75 20.31 -15.36
C PRO A 651 -14.39 21.59 -14.79
N GLY A 652 -15.40 22.13 -15.42
CA GLY A 652 -16.05 23.37 -15.00
C GLY A 652 -15.08 24.54 -15.13
N PHE A 653 -14.62 25.08 -13.99
CA PHE A 653 -13.72 26.22 -13.95
C PHE A 653 -12.34 25.81 -13.49
N GLY A 654 -11.32 26.33 -14.17
CA GLY A 654 -9.95 26.14 -13.81
C GLY A 654 -9.44 24.72 -14.12
N ALA A 655 -9.63 24.28 -15.36
CA ALA A 655 -8.94 23.10 -15.86
C ALA A 655 -7.42 23.22 -15.66
N ALA A 656 -6.75 22.11 -15.41
CA ALA A 656 -5.30 22.09 -15.28
C ALA A 656 -4.63 22.65 -16.55
N TRP A 657 -3.63 23.53 -16.38
CA TRP A 657 -2.92 24.16 -17.49
C TRP A 657 -1.82 23.29 -18.07
N THR A 658 -1.37 22.31 -17.28
CA THR A 658 -0.40 21.31 -17.69
C THR A 658 -0.96 19.94 -17.37
N ASN A 659 -0.50 18.92 -18.09
CA ASN A 659 -0.84 17.54 -17.79
C ASN A 659 0.30 16.92 -16.98
N GLU A 660 0.09 16.84 -15.66
CA GLU A 660 1.03 16.25 -14.71
C GLU A 660 0.55 14.88 -14.18
N ALA A 661 -0.57 14.41 -14.68
CA ALA A 661 -1.15 13.14 -14.26
C ALA A 661 -0.16 11.97 -14.48
N GLY A 662 -0.06 11.11 -13.48
CA GLY A 662 0.86 9.96 -13.50
C GLY A 662 2.32 10.28 -13.14
N LYS A 663 2.66 11.55 -12.88
CA LYS A 663 3.97 11.92 -12.35
C LYS A 663 4.01 11.80 -10.83
N VAL A 664 5.17 11.44 -10.31
CA VAL A 664 5.44 11.39 -8.88
C VAL A 664 6.28 12.62 -8.49
N PHE A 665 5.76 13.42 -7.59
CA PHE A 665 6.43 14.64 -7.11
C PHE A 665 7.07 14.36 -5.74
N ALA A 666 8.28 14.88 -5.54
CA ALA A 666 8.96 14.77 -4.28
C ALA A 666 8.25 15.61 -3.19
N GLY A 667 8.11 15.03 -2.00
CA GLY A 667 7.64 15.70 -0.80
C GLY A 667 8.72 15.81 0.27
N ASN A 668 8.29 15.98 1.52
CA ASN A 668 9.20 15.96 2.66
C ASN A 668 9.54 14.51 3.03
N THR A 669 10.79 14.11 2.81
CA THR A 669 11.31 12.78 3.15
C THR A 669 11.77 12.68 4.60
N PHE A 670 11.88 13.82 5.32
CA PHE A 670 12.44 13.91 6.67
C PHE A 670 13.87 13.36 6.79
N ASP A 671 14.63 13.34 5.70
CA ASP A 671 15.95 12.71 5.57
C ASP A 671 16.97 13.70 4.97
N TYR A 672 17.37 14.71 5.72
CA TYR A 672 18.27 15.78 5.24
C TYR A 672 19.63 15.82 5.95
N CYS A 673 19.71 15.28 7.17
CA CYS A 673 20.91 15.40 8.00
C CYS A 673 22.16 14.75 7.38
N GLY A 674 22.00 13.62 6.68
CA GLY A 674 23.09 12.92 6.01
C GLY A 674 23.68 13.74 4.85
N ILE A 675 22.85 14.46 4.10
CA ILE A 675 23.29 15.30 2.97
C ILE A 675 24.18 16.45 3.47
N HIS A 676 23.75 17.16 4.52
CA HIS A 676 24.56 18.21 5.15
C HIS A 676 25.82 17.63 5.81
N GLY A 677 25.68 16.44 6.41
CA GLY A 677 26.78 15.72 7.03
C GLY A 677 27.91 15.39 6.09
N LYS A 678 27.64 15.05 4.83
CA LYS A 678 28.67 14.80 3.80
C LYS A 678 29.57 16.03 3.61
N ALA A 679 28.98 17.22 3.49
CA ALA A 679 29.76 18.46 3.36
C ALA A 679 30.60 18.76 4.60
N LEU A 680 30.06 18.52 5.80
CA LEU A 680 30.77 18.70 7.07
C LEU A 680 31.92 17.73 7.20
N MET A 681 31.74 16.45 6.89
CA MET A 681 32.77 15.42 6.93
C MET A 681 33.90 15.74 5.93
N ALA A 682 33.56 16.18 4.72
CA ALA A 682 34.56 16.61 3.71
C ALA A 682 35.37 17.82 4.18
N ALA A 683 34.80 18.69 5.00
CA ALA A 683 35.49 19.83 5.62
C ALA A 683 36.24 19.47 6.92
N GLY A 684 36.27 18.18 7.30
CA GLY A 684 36.97 17.68 8.48
C GLY A 684 36.25 17.85 9.81
N TYR A 685 34.92 18.12 9.78
CA TYR A 685 34.14 18.25 11.00
C TYR A 685 33.36 16.93 11.30
N ALA A 686 33.40 16.53 12.58
CA ALA A 686 32.42 15.57 13.07
C ALA A 686 31.07 16.25 13.18
N PHE A 687 29.95 15.49 13.01
CA PHE A 687 28.63 16.03 13.20
C PHE A 687 27.69 15.01 13.86
N HIS A 688 26.72 15.53 14.56
CA HIS A 688 25.57 14.79 15.07
C HIS A 688 24.31 15.60 14.80
N SER A 689 23.13 15.00 14.94
CA SER A 689 21.90 15.65 14.57
C SER A 689 20.77 15.52 15.60
N SER A 690 19.81 16.42 15.50
CA SER A 690 18.67 16.50 16.40
C SER A 690 17.43 16.96 15.64
N SER A 691 16.25 16.50 16.07
CA SER A 691 14.98 17.09 15.62
C SER A 691 14.82 18.51 16.18
N GLY A 692 14.12 19.38 15.43
CA GLY A 692 13.79 20.73 15.85
C GLY A 692 12.97 20.79 17.15
N GLY A 693 12.17 19.76 17.44
CA GLY A 693 11.38 19.66 18.67
C GLY A 693 12.19 19.60 19.95
N VAL A 694 13.43 19.12 19.90
CA VAL A 694 14.34 19.07 21.06
C VAL A 694 14.80 20.48 21.45
N LEU A 695 15.10 21.34 20.48
CA LEU A 695 15.55 22.72 20.72
C LEU A 695 14.51 23.60 21.43
N ARG A 696 13.24 23.40 21.16
CA ARG A 696 12.16 24.19 21.74
C ARG A 696 11.97 23.98 23.22
N ARG A 697 12.58 22.95 23.82
CA ARG A 697 12.38 22.53 25.21
C ARG A 697 13.61 22.73 26.10
N GLN A 698 14.66 23.42 25.64
CA GLN A 698 15.92 23.62 26.40
C GLN A 698 16.61 22.32 26.85
N ASP A 699 16.34 21.18 26.17
CA ASP A 699 16.86 19.85 26.51
C ASP A 699 18.22 19.54 25.82
N LEU A 700 18.98 20.55 25.42
CA LEU A 700 20.32 20.44 24.86
C LEU A 700 21.41 20.66 25.93
N GLY A 701 21.28 19.98 27.07
CA GLY A 701 22.31 19.97 28.09
C GLY A 701 23.34 18.85 27.89
#